data_39bccb84704affe4aa5041e744cf3a79
#
_entry.id   39bccb84704affe4aa5041e744cf3a79
#
_cell.length_a   1.000
_cell.length_b   1.000
_cell.length_c   1.000
_cell.angle_alpha   90.00
_cell.angle_beta   90.00
_cell.angle_gamma   90.00
#
_symmetry.space_group_name_H-M   'P 1'
#
loop_
_entity.id
_entity.type
_entity.pdbx_description
1 polymer ?
#
loop_
_entity_poly.entity_id
_entity_poly.type
_entity_poly.pdbx_seq_one_letter_code
_entity_poly.pdbx_strand_id
1 'polypeptide(L)'
;SYLSGESSSMQSFYLLAPTSWHKNPDGTWANSAAGQLAAQLTEGGDFVDEYNKFQTTFTLRSDIIPSLLSLNADYTFRSEKRNYDWDYKKYRIGYGPNDVRELGNTAVYRYRMDYDYQVLNLYASLNKQFQNHQFSGIIGYNQESYDFYRVNTSITDVISSSLPSISLALGSTNTSDSYTGWAVQGVFGRLNYIFKDKYIVEFNGRYDGSSRFPENDRFGFFPSASLGWRLDQESFFNVDAINVFKLRASYGTLGNQSVSDFGYIPSMSTYNNGYLVDNNRPLSISAPGMVSSNYTWEEVTSQNIGLDIELLESKLQFNLDLYTRDTEGMLTLGKELPSVLGTSEPNENAADLRTKGWEVAVNYRDNVNFLNDRLSFGARLTLADAQSEITSFDNPNQNLNQYYVGAQIGEIWGLTVDGFFESEEEITNSPDQSSMVPWGAIPTTVGSIKFADINGDGVITKGTTVADPGDMKVIGNSEARYRFGINLDFNYKGFDVQTFFQGIGKRDYYPFHYVFWGFHQQPYNGGFTHLLDYYRAADDSPEAMSQHSQKYIDMGLANANTDSRYPVLQAWNMDVNTYGAGSTPNDKYLLDASYLRWKNLTIGYRLPGEIIQSLGLSQVRVYLSGENLMEWSEISDIVDPEAVTNNGRGYVYPFQRRYSLGINVQF
;
A
#
# COMPACT_ATOMS: atom_id res chain seq x y z
N SER A 1 11.96 -7.57 13.04
CA SER A 1 10.83 -6.92 12.43
C SER A 1 9.67 -6.71 13.40
N TYR A 2 9.45 -5.49 13.74
CA TYR A 2 8.61 -4.98 14.82
C TYR A 2 7.24 -4.44 14.34
N LEU A 3 6.69 -4.88 13.21
CA LEU A 3 5.70 -4.10 12.47
C LEU A 3 4.27 -4.02 13.07
N SER A 4 3.80 -4.97 13.85
CA SER A 4 2.45 -4.88 14.44
C SER A 4 2.40 -4.16 15.79
N GLY A 5 3.49 -4.14 16.55
CA GLY A 5 3.63 -3.34 17.77
C GLY A 5 4.01 -1.87 17.50
N GLU A 6 4.68 -1.61 16.37
CA GLU A 6 5.16 -0.28 16.00
C GLU A 6 4.04 0.68 15.59
N SER A 7 3.02 0.22 14.87
CA SER A 7 1.90 1.09 14.47
C SER A 7 1.08 1.58 15.68
N SER A 8 0.83 0.72 16.65
CA SER A 8 0.12 1.11 17.89
C SER A 8 0.98 1.99 18.79
N SER A 9 2.31 1.80 18.81
CA SER A 9 3.24 2.66 19.54
C SER A 9 3.35 4.05 18.90
N MET A 10 3.43 4.14 17.56
CA MET A 10 3.44 5.43 16.87
C MET A 10 2.15 6.22 17.09
N GLN A 11 0.98 5.56 17.04
CA GLN A 11 -0.29 6.20 17.39
C GLN A 11 -0.24 6.76 18.81
N SER A 12 0.27 5.99 19.76
CA SER A 12 0.37 6.42 21.16
C SER A 12 1.27 7.65 21.34
N PHE A 13 2.35 7.77 20.57
CA PHE A 13 3.19 8.97 20.57
C PHE A 13 2.45 10.21 20.06
N TYR A 14 1.67 10.10 19.01
CA TYR A 14 0.90 11.22 18.47
C TYR A 14 -0.21 11.69 19.41
N LEU A 15 -0.72 10.81 20.27
CA LEU A 15 -1.75 11.10 21.26
C LEU A 15 -1.19 11.63 22.60
N LEU A 16 0.11 11.90 22.70
CA LEU A 16 0.70 12.44 23.91
C LEU A 16 0.52 13.95 24.00
N ALA A 17 -0.14 14.42 25.05
CA ALA A 17 -0.22 15.84 25.32
C ALA A 17 1.19 16.46 25.51
N PRO A 18 1.46 17.66 24.99
CA PRO A 18 2.77 18.32 25.10
C PRO A 18 3.24 18.53 26.55
N THR A 19 2.31 18.56 27.48
CA THR A 19 2.56 18.70 28.93
C THR A 19 2.89 17.37 29.63
N SER A 20 2.85 16.25 28.91
CA SER A 20 3.11 14.92 29.47
C SER A 20 4.62 14.66 29.51
N TRP A 21 5.21 14.66 30.71
CA TRP A 21 6.64 14.36 30.89
C TRP A 21 6.86 12.87 31.12
N HIS A 22 8.00 12.36 30.66
CA HIS A 22 8.32 10.92 30.73
C HIS A 22 9.04 10.50 32.00
N LYS A 23 9.78 11.39 32.68
CA LYS A 23 10.51 11.11 33.92
C LYS A 23 10.26 12.16 34.98
N ASN A 24 10.21 11.69 36.22
CA ASN A 24 10.20 12.53 37.39
C ASN A 24 11.62 13.08 37.68
N PRO A 25 11.76 14.14 38.52
CA PRO A 25 13.08 14.68 38.90
C PRO A 25 14.02 13.67 39.56
N ASP A 26 13.50 12.64 40.21
CA ASP A 26 14.24 11.54 40.83
C ASP A 26 14.69 10.45 39.85
N GLY A 27 14.37 10.59 38.57
CA GLY A 27 14.71 9.66 37.50
C GLY A 27 13.75 8.49 37.31
N THR A 28 12.70 8.37 38.14
CA THR A 28 11.65 7.36 37.94
C THR A 28 10.77 7.71 36.75
N TRP A 29 10.12 6.73 36.11
CA TRP A 29 9.13 6.99 35.07
C TRP A 29 7.92 7.70 35.68
N ALA A 30 7.47 8.76 35.03
CA ALA A 30 6.39 9.59 35.57
C ALA A 30 5.02 8.90 35.44
N ASN A 31 4.13 9.18 36.38
CA ASN A 31 2.71 8.81 36.29
C ASN A 31 1.97 9.75 35.30
N SER A 32 2.34 9.65 34.06
CA SER A 32 1.78 10.39 32.93
C SER A 32 1.66 9.46 31.73
N ALA A 33 0.92 9.84 30.71
CA ALA A 33 0.81 9.02 29.49
C ALA A 33 2.18 8.76 28.84
N ALA A 34 3.05 9.78 28.77
CA ALA A 34 4.40 9.63 28.23
C ALA A 34 5.30 8.77 29.10
N GLY A 35 5.22 8.90 30.45
CA GLY A 35 6.00 8.11 31.38
C GLY A 35 5.59 6.64 31.39
N GLN A 36 4.30 6.34 31.36
CA GLN A 36 3.79 4.97 31.28
C GLN A 36 4.15 4.31 29.95
N LEU A 37 4.02 5.00 28.82
CA LEU A 37 4.43 4.49 27.51
C LEU A 37 5.94 4.19 27.47
N ALA A 38 6.77 5.12 27.97
CA ALA A 38 8.22 4.92 28.02
C ALA A 38 8.62 3.76 28.93
N ALA A 39 7.98 3.64 30.12
CA ALA A 39 8.17 2.53 31.04
C ALA A 39 7.78 1.17 30.38
N GLN A 40 6.62 1.13 29.73
CA GLN A 40 6.13 -0.06 29.05
C GLN A 40 7.09 -0.50 27.93
N LEU A 41 7.59 0.43 27.14
CA LEU A 41 8.55 0.13 26.04
C LEU A 41 9.93 -0.31 26.55
N THR A 42 10.29 0.09 27.77
CA THR A 42 11.63 -0.18 28.32
C THR A 42 11.67 -1.38 29.27
N GLU A 43 10.61 -1.55 30.09
CA GLU A 43 10.54 -2.57 31.15
C GLU A 43 9.39 -3.56 30.92
N GLY A 44 8.44 -3.28 30.02
CA GLY A 44 7.17 -4.00 29.87
C GLY A 44 7.27 -5.38 29.22
N GLY A 45 8.46 -5.85 28.88
CA GLY A 45 8.67 -7.19 28.39
C GLY A 45 9.47 -7.29 27.09
N ASP A 46 9.56 -8.50 26.58
CA ASP A 46 10.36 -8.81 25.41
C ASP A 46 9.47 -9.39 24.29
N PHE A 47 9.84 -9.09 23.05
CA PHE A 47 9.21 -9.66 21.85
C PHE A 47 10.29 -10.27 20.97
N VAL A 48 10.14 -11.56 20.66
CA VAL A 48 11.05 -12.30 19.79
C VAL A 48 10.27 -12.83 18.59
N ASP A 49 10.74 -12.54 17.39
CA ASP A 49 10.20 -13.03 16.12
C ASP A 49 11.30 -13.85 15.42
N GLU A 50 11.12 -15.18 15.41
CA GLU A 50 12.01 -16.08 14.71
C GLU A 50 11.36 -16.54 13.41
N TYR A 51 12.04 -16.33 12.32
CA TYR A 51 11.61 -16.74 10.99
C TYR A 51 12.64 -17.65 10.34
N ASN A 52 12.26 -18.89 10.09
CA ASN A 52 13.06 -19.89 9.43
C ASN A 52 12.41 -20.28 8.10
N LYS A 53 13.16 -20.18 7.02
CA LYS A 53 12.72 -20.54 5.68
C LYS A 53 13.68 -21.51 5.04
N PHE A 54 13.16 -22.63 4.60
CA PHE A 54 13.86 -23.60 3.77
C PHE A 54 13.14 -23.72 2.43
N GLN A 55 13.89 -23.60 1.34
CA GLN A 55 13.38 -23.79 -0.01
C GLN A 55 14.38 -24.57 -0.84
N THR A 56 13.90 -25.54 -1.57
CA THR A 56 14.69 -26.29 -2.55
C THR A 56 13.90 -26.51 -3.81
N THR A 57 14.59 -26.52 -4.95
CA THR A 57 14.03 -26.83 -6.26
C THR A 57 14.87 -27.91 -6.91
N PHE A 58 14.22 -28.96 -7.35
CA PHE A 58 14.81 -30.02 -8.16
C PHE A 58 14.40 -29.79 -9.59
N THR A 59 15.37 -29.68 -10.49
CA THR A 59 15.16 -29.51 -11.91
C THR A 59 15.74 -30.72 -12.65
N LEU A 60 14.90 -31.35 -13.46
CA LEU A 60 15.30 -32.39 -14.39
C LEU A 60 15.03 -31.91 -15.82
N ARG A 61 16.04 -31.96 -16.65
CA ARG A 61 15.91 -31.72 -18.09
C ARG A 61 16.48 -32.90 -18.86
N SER A 62 15.74 -33.34 -19.88
CA SER A 62 16.17 -34.37 -20.80
C SER A 62 15.95 -33.93 -22.25
N ASP A 63 17.01 -33.87 -23.04
CA ASP A 63 16.91 -33.58 -24.45
C ASP A 63 16.66 -34.92 -25.21
N ILE A 64 15.38 -35.21 -25.44
CA ILE A 64 14.92 -36.46 -26.11
C ILE A 64 15.40 -36.50 -27.55
N ILE A 65 15.29 -35.35 -28.22
CA ILE A 65 15.82 -35.15 -29.58
C ILE A 65 16.65 -33.87 -29.53
N PRO A 66 17.96 -33.92 -29.63
CA PRO A 66 18.83 -32.75 -29.56
C PRO A 66 18.35 -31.62 -30.47
N SER A 67 18.31 -30.41 -29.94
CA SER A 67 17.85 -29.18 -30.60
C SER A 67 16.39 -29.14 -31.05
N LEU A 68 15.62 -30.21 -30.84
CA LEU A 68 14.21 -30.28 -31.27
C LEU A 68 13.25 -30.45 -30.11
N LEU A 69 13.44 -31.45 -29.24
CA LEU A 69 12.49 -31.82 -28.21
C LEU A 69 13.19 -32.02 -26.86
N SER A 70 12.81 -31.29 -25.88
CA SER A 70 13.22 -31.49 -24.49
C SER A 70 12.03 -31.70 -23.56
N LEU A 71 12.20 -32.54 -22.55
CA LEU A 71 11.28 -32.71 -21.41
C LEU A 71 11.90 -32.05 -20.17
N ASN A 72 11.09 -31.33 -19.45
CA ASN A 72 11.50 -30.61 -18.28
C ASN A 72 10.55 -30.93 -17.12
N ALA A 73 11.11 -31.07 -15.92
CA ALA A 73 10.37 -31.27 -14.70
C ALA A 73 11.01 -30.44 -13.59
N ASP A 74 10.25 -29.56 -12.98
CA ASP A 74 10.68 -28.76 -11.83
C ASP A 74 9.77 -29.06 -10.64
N TYR A 75 10.36 -29.40 -9.51
CA TYR A 75 9.65 -29.57 -8.25
C TYR A 75 10.28 -28.67 -7.19
N THR A 76 9.48 -27.76 -6.66
CA THR A 76 9.88 -26.85 -5.58
C THR A 76 9.11 -27.21 -4.31
N PHE A 77 9.85 -27.36 -3.23
CA PHE A 77 9.31 -27.44 -1.87
C PHE A 77 9.83 -26.28 -1.05
N ARG A 78 8.93 -25.60 -0.34
CA ARG A 78 9.26 -24.51 0.58
C ARG A 78 8.51 -24.70 1.88
N SER A 79 9.25 -24.74 3.00
CA SER A 79 8.69 -24.75 4.34
C SER A 79 9.19 -23.53 5.09
N GLU A 80 8.28 -22.81 5.70
CA GLU A 80 8.55 -21.62 6.51
C GLU A 80 7.96 -21.84 7.91
N LYS A 81 8.75 -21.54 8.92
CA LYS A 81 8.30 -21.57 10.31
C LYS A 81 8.52 -20.20 10.93
N ARG A 82 7.49 -19.66 11.54
CA ARG A 82 7.56 -18.39 12.22
C ARG A 82 7.04 -18.52 13.65
N ASN A 83 7.86 -18.12 14.58
CA ASN A 83 7.58 -18.19 16.01
C ASN A 83 7.55 -16.78 16.57
N TYR A 84 6.43 -16.37 17.15
CA TYR A 84 6.34 -15.17 17.96
C TYR A 84 6.30 -15.54 19.42
N ASP A 85 7.24 -15.02 20.19
CA ASP A 85 7.29 -15.12 21.64
C ASP A 85 7.16 -13.71 22.21
N TRP A 86 6.06 -13.45 22.91
CA TRP A 86 5.82 -12.17 23.53
C TRP A 86 5.60 -12.37 25.03
N ASP A 87 6.48 -11.75 25.82
CA ASP A 87 6.50 -11.85 27.27
C ASP A 87 6.20 -10.49 27.87
N TYR A 88 5.01 -10.31 28.44
CA TYR A 88 4.65 -9.10 29.16
C TYR A 88 5.16 -9.15 30.59
N LYS A 89 5.77 -8.04 31.03
CA LYS A 89 6.28 -7.83 32.37
C LYS A 89 5.64 -6.60 33.00
N LYS A 90 5.52 -6.58 34.32
CA LYS A 90 5.18 -5.36 35.04
C LYS A 90 6.30 -4.35 34.88
N TYR A 91 5.94 -3.08 34.85
CA TYR A 91 6.86 -1.95 34.79
C TYR A 91 6.60 -0.97 35.94
N ARG A 92 7.59 -0.17 36.31
CA ARG A 92 7.57 0.68 37.50
C ARG A 92 7.27 2.11 37.15
N ILE A 93 6.36 2.73 37.91
CA ILE A 93 5.95 4.13 37.77
C ILE A 93 6.08 4.84 39.10
N GLY A 94 6.69 6.04 39.12
CA GLY A 94 6.78 6.93 40.29
C GLY A 94 5.56 7.83 40.42
N TYR A 95 4.86 7.70 41.52
CA TYR A 95 3.69 8.51 41.88
C TYR A 95 4.05 9.71 42.76
N GLY A 96 5.27 9.76 43.26
CA GLY A 96 5.78 10.82 44.13
C GLY A 96 7.09 10.39 44.81
N PRO A 97 7.68 11.24 45.65
CA PRO A 97 8.90 10.91 46.39
C PRO A 97 8.69 9.62 47.20
N ASN A 98 9.51 8.61 46.92
CA ASN A 98 9.46 7.28 47.57
C ASN A 98 8.19 6.44 47.34
N ASP A 99 7.32 6.83 46.40
CA ASP A 99 6.12 6.07 46.01
C ASP A 99 6.30 5.55 44.58
N VAL A 100 6.92 4.37 44.42
CA VAL A 100 7.08 3.66 43.15
C VAL A 100 6.19 2.42 43.13
N ARG A 101 5.31 2.34 42.16
CA ARG A 101 4.34 1.24 42.01
C ARG A 101 4.61 0.43 40.73
N GLU A 102 4.31 -0.85 40.78
CA GLU A 102 4.28 -1.72 39.60
C GLU A 102 2.92 -1.63 38.92
N LEU A 103 2.93 -1.39 37.63
CA LEU A 103 1.77 -1.41 36.74
C LEU A 103 1.90 -2.51 35.68
N GLY A 104 0.77 -2.80 35.01
CA GLY A 104 0.70 -3.82 33.98
C GLY A 104 0.47 -5.22 34.56
N ASN A 105 0.29 -6.15 33.66
CA ASN A 105 0.08 -7.57 33.96
C ASN A 105 1.25 -8.38 33.41
N THR A 106 1.50 -9.53 34.02
CA THR A 106 2.42 -10.52 33.43
C THR A 106 1.61 -11.46 32.54
N ALA A 107 2.14 -11.73 31.35
CA ALA A 107 1.53 -12.66 30.39
C ALA A 107 2.56 -13.23 29.45
N VAL A 108 2.28 -14.42 28.94
CA VAL A 108 3.10 -15.10 27.92
C VAL A 108 2.21 -15.39 26.72
N TYR A 109 2.65 -14.96 25.55
CA TYR A 109 2.03 -15.29 24.27
C TYR A 109 3.00 -16.08 23.43
N ARG A 110 2.52 -17.18 22.86
CA ARG A 110 3.29 -18.06 21.96
C ARG A 110 2.46 -18.31 20.70
N TYR A 111 3.00 -17.88 19.57
CA TYR A 111 2.42 -18.13 18.27
C TYR A 111 3.37 -19.03 17.49
N ARG A 112 2.83 -20.09 16.94
CA ARG A 112 3.57 -21.02 16.09
C ARG A 112 2.84 -21.11 14.76
N MET A 113 3.57 -20.80 13.70
CA MET A 113 3.04 -20.74 12.33
C MET A 113 3.90 -21.58 11.43
N ASP A 114 3.26 -22.52 10.77
CA ASP A 114 3.87 -23.37 9.74
C ASP A 114 3.25 -23.04 8.40
N TYR A 115 4.10 -22.87 7.39
CA TYR A 115 3.72 -22.59 6.00
C TYR A 115 4.41 -23.60 5.11
N ASP A 116 3.66 -24.40 4.39
CA ASP A 116 4.17 -25.34 3.41
C ASP A 116 3.65 -24.98 2.02
N TYR A 117 4.57 -24.90 1.08
CA TYR A 117 4.28 -24.56 -0.31
C TYR A 117 5.00 -25.53 -1.24
N GLN A 118 4.28 -26.06 -2.21
CA GLN A 118 4.78 -27.02 -3.19
C GLN A 118 4.38 -26.60 -4.59
N VAL A 119 5.29 -26.75 -5.55
CA VAL A 119 5.03 -26.53 -6.98
C VAL A 119 5.63 -27.66 -7.79
N LEU A 120 4.84 -28.22 -8.68
CA LEU A 120 5.28 -29.16 -9.71
C LEU A 120 5.00 -28.58 -11.09
N ASN A 121 6.03 -28.47 -11.94
CA ASN A 121 5.91 -28.14 -13.35
C ASN A 121 6.45 -29.30 -14.18
N LEU A 122 5.66 -29.77 -15.12
CA LEU A 122 6.04 -30.78 -16.10
C LEU A 122 5.75 -30.22 -17.48
N TYR A 123 6.76 -30.11 -18.34
CA TYR A 123 6.51 -29.56 -19.68
C TYR A 123 7.47 -30.10 -20.74
N ALA A 124 6.95 -30.19 -21.95
CA ALA A 124 7.71 -30.49 -23.16
C ALA A 124 7.92 -29.20 -23.94
N SER A 125 9.14 -28.98 -24.43
CA SER A 125 9.51 -27.87 -25.31
C SER A 125 9.96 -28.38 -26.66
N LEU A 126 9.38 -27.83 -27.71
CA LEU A 126 9.70 -28.13 -29.11
C LEU A 126 10.29 -26.86 -29.74
N ASN A 127 11.44 -26.99 -30.41
CA ASN A 127 12.06 -25.94 -31.21
C ASN A 127 12.49 -26.47 -32.56
N LYS A 128 12.03 -25.80 -33.61
CA LYS A 128 12.38 -26.20 -34.99
C LYS A 128 12.61 -24.97 -35.85
N GLN A 129 13.77 -24.90 -36.45
CA GLN A 129 14.09 -23.89 -37.46
C GLN A 129 14.39 -24.57 -38.79
N PHE A 130 13.78 -24.07 -39.85
CA PHE A 130 14.11 -24.50 -41.22
C PHE A 130 13.92 -23.33 -42.19
N GLN A 131 14.93 -23.04 -42.96
CA GLN A 131 14.99 -21.88 -43.84
C GLN A 131 14.60 -20.59 -43.08
N ASN A 132 13.52 -19.95 -43.50
CA ASN A 132 13.00 -18.69 -42.94
C ASN A 132 11.91 -18.89 -41.87
N HIS A 133 11.70 -20.12 -41.42
CA HIS A 133 10.64 -20.49 -40.50
C HIS A 133 11.22 -20.91 -39.13
N GLN A 134 10.78 -20.29 -38.05
CA GLN A 134 11.14 -20.69 -36.71
C GLN A 134 9.84 -21.03 -35.96
N PHE A 135 9.78 -22.22 -35.40
CA PHE A 135 8.68 -22.71 -34.57
C PHE A 135 9.21 -23.01 -33.19
N SER A 136 8.56 -22.50 -32.18
CA SER A 136 8.74 -22.96 -30.80
C SER A 136 7.40 -23.23 -30.16
N GLY A 137 7.31 -24.34 -29.43
CA GLY A 137 6.09 -24.76 -28.75
C GLY A 137 6.39 -25.27 -27.34
N ILE A 138 5.46 -25.09 -26.46
CA ILE A 138 5.49 -25.65 -25.10
C ILE A 138 4.11 -26.23 -24.84
N ILE A 139 4.05 -27.40 -24.22
CA ILE A 139 2.86 -27.96 -23.60
C ILE A 139 3.25 -28.47 -22.23
N GLY A 140 2.45 -28.19 -21.22
CA GLY A 140 2.81 -28.56 -19.86
C GLY A 140 1.64 -28.63 -18.90
N TYR A 141 1.96 -29.13 -17.72
CA TYR A 141 1.11 -29.23 -16.56
C TYR A 141 1.78 -28.55 -15.39
N ASN A 142 1.01 -27.78 -14.64
CA ASN A 142 1.42 -27.12 -13.40
C ASN A 142 0.49 -27.52 -12.27
N GLN A 143 1.03 -27.72 -11.08
CA GLN A 143 0.28 -27.90 -9.84
C GLN A 143 0.97 -27.14 -8.71
N GLU A 144 0.20 -26.40 -7.95
CA GLU A 144 0.64 -25.68 -6.77
C GLU A 144 -0.26 -26.01 -5.57
N SER A 145 0.33 -26.08 -4.38
CA SER A 145 -0.43 -26.12 -3.13
C SER A 145 0.25 -25.29 -2.05
N TYR A 146 -0.57 -24.75 -1.18
CA TYR A 146 -0.14 -23.97 -0.03
C TYR A 146 -1.01 -24.34 1.16
N ASP A 147 -0.36 -24.65 2.26
CA ASP A 147 -0.97 -24.97 3.54
C ASP A 147 -0.41 -24.04 4.61
N PHE A 148 -1.29 -23.49 5.42
CA PHE A 148 -0.93 -22.65 6.56
C PHE A 148 -1.62 -23.15 7.81
N TYR A 149 -0.85 -23.40 8.85
CA TYR A 149 -1.34 -23.77 10.15
C TYR A 149 -0.78 -22.85 11.23
N ARG A 150 -1.62 -22.40 12.14
CA ARG A 150 -1.24 -21.54 13.26
C ARG A 150 -1.86 -22.06 14.55
N VAL A 151 -1.03 -22.10 15.60
CA VAL A 151 -1.48 -22.29 16.98
C VAL A 151 -1.06 -21.08 17.79
N ASN A 152 -1.99 -20.52 18.54
CA ASN A 152 -1.77 -19.41 19.47
C ASN A 152 -2.08 -19.90 20.87
N THR A 153 -1.22 -19.62 21.82
CA THR A 153 -1.47 -19.84 23.26
C THR A 153 -1.06 -18.61 24.03
N SER A 154 -1.92 -18.13 24.91
CA SER A 154 -1.60 -17.07 25.87
C SER A 154 -2.08 -17.44 27.25
N ILE A 155 -1.35 -17.02 28.26
CA ILE A 155 -1.68 -17.21 29.67
C ILE A 155 -1.21 -15.99 30.47
N THR A 156 -2.01 -15.58 31.44
CA THR A 156 -1.72 -14.44 32.33
C THR A 156 -1.16 -14.92 33.66
N ASP A 157 -0.76 -13.96 34.50
CA ASP A 157 -0.27 -14.16 35.89
C ASP A 157 0.92 -15.12 35.96
N VAL A 158 1.96 -14.80 35.21
CA VAL A 158 3.23 -15.53 35.24
C VAL A 158 3.93 -15.31 36.59
N ILE A 159 4.29 -16.40 37.26
CA ILE A 159 4.90 -16.39 38.61
C ILE A 159 6.22 -15.62 38.62
N SER A 160 7.05 -15.76 37.57
CA SER A 160 8.36 -15.11 37.47
C SER A 160 8.53 -14.43 36.13
N SER A 161 8.74 -13.12 36.15
CA SER A 161 9.06 -12.34 34.94
C SER A 161 10.47 -12.59 34.41
N SER A 162 11.38 -13.17 35.20
CA SER A 162 12.72 -13.56 34.76
C SER A 162 12.74 -14.90 34.02
N LEU A 163 11.72 -15.73 34.19
CA LEU A 163 11.54 -17.01 33.51
C LEU A 163 10.12 -17.12 32.98
N PRO A 164 9.75 -16.37 31.95
CA PRO A 164 8.42 -16.37 31.38
C PRO A 164 8.13 -17.71 30.68
N SER A 165 7.21 -18.48 31.25
CA SER A 165 6.83 -19.80 30.76
C SER A 165 5.33 -20.06 30.95
N ILE A 166 4.70 -20.71 29.97
CA ILE A 166 3.30 -21.14 30.03
C ILE A 166 3.07 -22.02 31.25
N SER A 167 4.01 -22.92 31.58
CA SER A 167 3.91 -23.85 32.73
C SER A 167 4.10 -23.17 34.09
N LEU A 168 4.58 -21.92 34.12
CA LEU A 168 4.78 -21.12 35.33
C LEU A 168 3.76 -19.98 35.44
N ALA A 169 2.60 -20.11 34.88
CA ALA A 169 1.56 -19.12 34.94
C ALA A 169 0.27 -19.71 35.58
N LEU A 170 -0.45 -18.89 36.33
CA LEU A 170 -1.60 -19.29 37.14
C LEU A 170 -2.93 -18.72 36.64
N GLY A 171 -2.88 -17.79 35.70
CA GLY A 171 -4.06 -17.09 35.21
C GLY A 171 -4.82 -17.84 34.15
N SER A 172 -5.70 -17.11 33.46
CA SER A 172 -6.55 -17.68 32.39
C SER A 172 -5.73 -18.03 31.17
N THR A 173 -5.91 -19.26 30.69
CA THR A 173 -5.32 -19.74 29.43
C THR A 173 -6.30 -19.48 28.28
N ASN A 174 -5.80 -18.90 27.19
CA ASN A 174 -6.52 -18.80 25.93
C ASN A 174 -5.69 -19.52 24.85
N THR A 175 -6.29 -20.50 24.20
CA THR A 175 -5.66 -21.25 23.11
C THR A 175 -6.60 -21.28 21.92
N SER A 176 -6.07 -21.04 20.75
CA SER A 176 -6.79 -21.13 19.47
C SER A 176 -5.87 -21.66 18.39
N ASP A 177 -6.46 -22.30 17.41
CA ASP A 177 -5.77 -22.69 16.19
C ASP A 177 -6.52 -22.19 14.95
N SER A 178 -5.85 -22.16 13.83
CA SER A 178 -6.44 -21.87 12.53
C SER A 178 -5.67 -22.57 11.43
N TYR A 179 -6.42 -23.04 10.46
CA TYR A 179 -5.90 -23.64 9.24
C TYR A 179 -6.49 -22.92 8.03
N THR A 180 -5.66 -22.67 7.02
CA THR A 180 -6.10 -22.28 5.69
C THR A 180 -5.19 -22.91 4.65
N GLY A 181 -5.69 -23.06 3.42
CA GLY A 181 -4.91 -23.64 2.36
C GLY A 181 -5.63 -23.60 1.03
N TRP A 182 -4.85 -23.67 -0.03
CA TRP A 182 -5.37 -23.69 -1.39
C TRP A 182 -4.52 -24.56 -2.30
N ALA A 183 -5.11 -24.98 -3.38
CA ALA A 183 -4.43 -25.68 -4.46
C ALA A 183 -4.90 -25.18 -5.81
N VAL A 184 -3.98 -25.13 -6.75
CA VAL A 184 -4.19 -24.78 -8.16
C VAL A 184 -3.57 -25.83 -9.04
N GLN A 185 -4.25 -26.19 -10.12
CA GLN A 185 -3.67 -27.06 -11.16
C GLN A 185 -4.10 -26.56 -12.53
N GLY A 186 -3.25 -26.77 -13.52
CA GLY A 186 -3.57 -26.35 -14.87
C GLY A 186 -2.74 -27.01 -15.94
N VAL A 187 -3.33 -27.07 -17.11
CA VAL A 187 -2.64 -27.45 -18.35
C VAL A 187 -2.44 -26.18 -19.16
N PHE A 188 -1.25 -26.03 -19.72
CA PHE A 188 -0.92 -24.87 -20.53
C PHE A 188 -0.21 -25.25 -21.81
N GLY A 189 -0.36 -24.39 -22.82
CA GLY A 189 0.33 -24.51 -24.07
C GLY A 189 0.71 -23.15 -24.66
N ARG A 190 1.81 -23.10 -25.38
CA ARG A 190 2.26 -21.95 -26.17
C ARG A 190 2.78 -22.41 -27.51
N LEU A 191 2.43 -21.66 -28.55
CA LEU A 191 2.98 -21.82 -29.89
C LEU A 191 3.47 -20.44 -30.36
N ASN A 192 4.75 -20.35 -30.70
CA ASN A 192 5.36 -19.16 -31.29
C ASN A 192 5.86 -19.53 -32.69
N TYR A 193 5.58 -18.64 -33.64
CA TYR A 193 6.01 -18.77 -35.02
C TYR A 193 6.61 -17.46 -35.52
N ILE A 194 7.81 -17.54 -36.08
CA ILE A 194 8.52 -16.41 -36.70
C ILE A 194 8.81 -16.74 -38.16
N PHE A 195 8.40 -15.84 -39.05
CA PHE A 195 8.65 -15.95 -40.48
C PHE A 195 9.57 -14.84 -40.99
N LYS A 196 10.72 -15.23 -41.54
CA LYS A 196 11.74 -14.30 -42.07
C LYS A 196 12.24 -13.26 -41.07
N ASP A 197 12.20 -13.53 -39.79
CA ASP A 197 12.51 -12.59 -38.71
C ASP A 197 11.68 -11.29 -38.74
N LYS A 198 10.58 -11.28 -39.52
CA LYS A 198 9.69 -10.11 -39.72
C LYS A 198 8.35 -10.26 -39.05
N TYR A 199 7.68 -11.39 -39.25
CA TYR A 199 6.33 -11.64 -38.78
C TYR A 199 6.40 -12.61 -37.62
N ILE A 200 5.94 -12.18 -36.49
CA ILE A 200 5.96 -12.92 -35.24
C ILE A 200 4.52 -13.15 -34.82
N VAL A 201 4.14 -14.39 -34.56
CA VAL A 201 2.81 -14.77 -34.10
C VAL A 201 2.97 -15.67 -32.90
N GLU A 202 2.27 -15.38 -31.82
CA GLU A 202 2.25 -16.24 -30.65
C GLU A 202 0.82 -16.49 -30.17
N PHE A 203 0.54 -17.76 -29.83
CA PHE A 203 -0.69 -18.19 -29.18
C PHE A 203 -0.33 -18.85 -27.86
N ASN A 204 -1.04 -18.48 -26.80
CA ASN A 204 -0.97 -19.13 -25.50
C ASN A 204 -2.37 -19.54 -25.05
N GLY A 205 -2.46 -20.59 -24.25
CA GLY A 205 -3.70 -20.98 -23.60
C GLY A 205 -3.40 -21.71 -22.30
N ARG A 206 -4.21 -21.43 -21.28
CA ARG A 206 -4.17 -22.12 -20.00
C ARG A 206 -5.59 -22.56 -19.62
N TYR A 207 -5.71 -23.76 -19.07
CA TYR A 207 -6.92 -24.27 -18.44
C TYR A 207 -6.58 -24.58 -17.01
N ASP A 208 -6.96 -23.68 -16.11
CA ASP A 208 -6.56 -23.69 -14.72
C ASP A 208 -7.78 -23.92 -13.80
N GLY A 209 -7.59 -24.71 -12.74
CA GLY A 209 -8.58 -24.94 -11.70
C GLY A 209 -8.04 -24.57 -10.33
N SER A 210 -8.86 -23.90 -9.51
CA SER A 210 -8.52 -23.46 -8.16
C SER A 210 -9.47 -24.01 -7.11
N SER A 211 -8.93 -24.49 -6.00
CA SER A 211 -9.73 -24.95 -4.85
C SER A 211 -10.47 -23.82 -4.11
N ARG A 212 -10.17 -22.54 -4.44
CA ARG A 212 -10.86 -21.38 -3.86
C ARG A 212 -12.27 -21.20 -4.38
N PHE A 213 -12.63 -21.92 -5.45
CA PHE A 213 -13.96 -21.88 -6.05
C PHE A 213 -14.72 -23.20 -5.88
N PRO A 214 -16.06 -23.17 -5.88
CA PRO A 214 -16.88 -24.38 -5.81
C PRO A 214 -16.62 -25.29 -7.00
N GLU A 215 -16.97 -26.56 -6.87
CA GLU A 215 -16.61 -27.62 -7.83
C GLU A 215 -17.03 -27.31 -9.27
N ASN A 216 -18.20 -26.74 -9.48
CA ASN A 216 -18.76 -26.44 -10.80
C ASN A 216 -18.11 -25.23 -11.48
N ASP A 217 -17.54 -24.28 -10.71
CA ASP A 217 -17.00 -23.00 -11.19
C ASP A 217 -15.49 -22.88 -10.99
N ARG A 218 -14.86 -24.03 -10.70
CA ARG A 218 -13.44 -24.14 -10.34
C ARG A 218 -12.49 -23.91 -11.49
N PHE A 219 -12.88 -24.27 -12.73
CA PHE A 219 -12.00 -24.26 -13.89
C PHE A 219 -12.31 -23.13 -14.84
N GLY A 220 -11.27 -22.41 -15.28
CA GLY A 220 -11.33 -21.36 -16.29
C GLY A 220 -10.36 -21.61 -17.44
N PHE A 221 -10.70 -21.14 -18.65
CA PHE A 221 -9.83 -21.16 -19.82
C PHE A 221 -9.39 -19.74 -20.19
N PHE A 222 -8.09 -19.52 -20.25
CA PHE A 222 -7.46 -18.21 -20.43
C PHE A 222 -6.57 -18.21 -21.68
N PRO A 223 -7.12 -17.86 -22.86
CA PRO A 223 -6.35 -17.76 -24.11
C PRO A 223 -5.68 -16.40 -24.25
N SER A 224 -4.57 -16.36 -25.01
CA SER A 224 -3.98 -15.11 -25.48
C SER A 224 -3.32 -15.29 -26.86
N ALA A 225 -3.27 -14.19 -27.60
CA ALA A 225 -2.59 -14.12 -28.89
C ALA A 225 -1.80 -12.82 -29.03
N SER A 226 -0.66 -12.85 -29.67
CA SER A 226 0.10 -11.66 -30.01
C SER A 226 0.66 -11.70 -31.43
N LEU A 227 0.78 -10.51 -32.00
CA LEU A 227 1.33 -10.27 -33.34
C LEU A 227 2.48 -9.27 -33.23
N GLY A 228 3.57 -9.52 -33.94
CA GLY A 228 4.68 -8.61 -34.08
C GLY A 228 5.07 -8.46 -35.54
N TRP A 229 5.28 -7.23 -35.96
CA TRP A 229 5.71 -6.92 -37.31
C TRP A 229 6.97 -6.05 -37.30
N ARG A 230 8.09 -6.57 -37.81
CA ARG A 230 9.38 -5.89 -38.01
C ARG A 230 9.33 -5.13 -39.33
N LEU A 231 8.83 -3.89 -39.29
CA LEU A 231 8.75 -3.00 -40.47
C LEU A 231 10.14 -2.68 -41.02
N ASP A 232 11.13 -2.55 -40.16
CA ASP A 232 12.53 -2.30 -40.54
C ASP A 232 13.12 -3.40 -41.43
N GLN A 233 12.54 -4.60 -41.43
CA GLN A 233 12.98 -5.70 -42.29
C GLN A 233 12.24 -5.74 -43.65
N GLU A 234 11.35 -4.80 -43.92
CA GLU A 234 10.63 -4.73 -45.18
C GLU A 234 11.45 -4.03 -46.26
N SER A 235 11.32 -4.49 -47.52
CA SER A 235 12.08 -3.96 -48.65
C SER A 235 11.74 -2.51 -49.01
N PHE A 236 10.56 -2.02 -48.57
CA PHE A 236 10.15 -0.62 -48.75
C PHE A 236 10.65 0.29 -47.66
N PHE A 237 11.14 -0.27 -46.55
CA PHE A 237 11.62 0.50 -45.40
C PHE A 237 13.12 0.74 -45.55
N ASN A 238 13.48 1.93 -45.97
CA ASN A 238 14.88 2.30 -46.19
C ASN A 238 15.21 3.60 -45.43
N VAL A 239 15.32 3.51 -44.10
CA VAL A 239 15.63 4.62 -43.21
C VAL A 239 16.87 4.23 -42.39
N ASP A 240 18.04 4.68 -42.78
CA ASP A 240 19.33 4.30 -42.18
C ASP A 240 19.45 4.63 -40.68
N ALA A 241 18.71 5.66 -40.21
CA ALA A 241 18.74 6.07 -38.80
C ALA A 241 17.95 5.13 -37.87
N ILE A 242 17.12 4.23 -38.42
CA ILE A 242 16.25 3.34 -37.66
C ILE A 242 16.78 1.91 -37.76
N ASN A 243 17.25 1.37 -36.64
CA ASN A 243 17.79 0.00 -36.54
C ASN A 243 16.69 -1.04 -36.29
N VAL A 244 15.66 -0.68 -35.55
CA VAL A 244 14.48 -1.49 -35.28
C VAL A 244 13.24 -0.61 -35.36
N PHE A 245 12.22 -1.10 -36.09
CA PHE A 245 10.89 -0.53 -36.08
C PHE A 245 9.88 -1.68 -36.02
N LYS A 246 9.36 -1.96 -34.82
CA LYS A 246 8.47 -3.08 -34.59
C LYS A 246 7.14 -2.62 -34.07
N LEU A 247 6.07 -3.02 -34.74
CA LEU A 247 4.70 -2.89 -34.25
C LEU A 247 4.30 -4.18 -33.52
N ARG A 248 3.58 -4.04 -32.43
CA ARG A 248 3.03 -5.13 -31.62
C ARG A 248 1.53 -4.94 -31.41
N ALA A 249 0.79 -6.03 -31.40
CA ALA A 249 -0.58 -6.08 -30.94
C ALA A 249 -0.78 -7.35 -30.13
N SER A 250 -1.51 -7.28 -29.03
CA SER A 250 -1.87 -8.46 -28.26
C SER A 250 -3.28 -8.34 -27.69
N TYR A 251 -3.89 -9.51 -27.56
CA TYR A 251 -5.17 -9.73 -26.89
C TYR A 251 -5.02 -10.97 -26.01
N GLY A 252 -5.50 -10.89 -24.76
CA GLY A 252 -5.41 -12.06 -23.90
C GLY A 252 -6.26 -11.90 -22.64
N THR A 253 -6.68 -13.05 -22.12
CA THR A 253 -7.42 -13.15 -20.87
C THR A 253 -6.57 -13.77 -19.78
N LEU A 254 -6.79 -13.34 -18.53
CA LEU A 254 -6.18 -13.87 -17.32
C LEU A 254 -7.29 -14.09 -16.29
N GLY A 255 -7.20 -15.18 -15.52
CA GLY A 255 -8.06 -15.41 -14.36
C GLY A 255 -7.40 -14.90 -13.08
N ASN A 256 -8.11 -14.08 -12.33
CA ASN A 256 -7.72 -13.70 -10.98
C ASN A 256 -8.45 -14.58 -9.96
N GLN A 257 -7.69 -15.18 -9.03
CA GLN A 257 -8.16 -16.00 -7.94
C GLN A 257 -7.79 -15.41 -6.56
N SER A 258 -7.49 -14.12 -6.50
CA SER A 258 -7.09 -13.45 -5.24
C SER A 258 -8.31 -13.22 -4.34
N VAL A 259 -8.87 -14.30 -3.84
CA VAL A 259 -10.07 -14.35 -3.00
C VAL A 259 -9.77 -15.14 -1.74
N SER A 260 -10.65 -15.04 -0.73
CA SER A 260 -10.50 -15.77 0.52
C SER A 260 -10.56 -17.27 0.30
N ASP A 261 -9.66 -18.02 0.94
CA ASP A 261 -9.73 -19.48 0.98
C ASP A 261 -11.05 -19.90 1.64
N PHE A 262 -11.73 -20.90 1.07
CA PHE A 262 -13.02 -21.39 1.54
C PHE A 262 -14.16 -20.36 1.55
N GLY A 263 -14.01 -19.21 0.85
CA GLY A 263 -15.00 -18.12 0.84
C GLY A 263 -16.40 -18.52 0.32
N TYR A 264 -16.52 -19.65 -0.37
CA TYR A 264 -17.79 -20.22 -0.87
C TYR A 264 -18.46 -21.19 0.13
N ILE A 265 -17.86 -21.44 1.30
CA ILE A 265 -18.39 -22.35 2.32
C ILE A 265 -19.05 -21.52 3.42
N PRO A 266 -20.37 -21.66 3.67
CA PRO A 266 -21.01 -20.97 4.77
C PRO A 266 -20.45 -21.45 6.11
N SER A 267 -20.01 -20.51 6.94
CA SER A 267 -19.44 -20.80 8.26
C SER A 267 -20.29 -20.20 9.37
N MET A 268 -20.27 -20.84 10.53
CA MET A 268 -20.91 -20.38 11.75
C MET A 268 -19.85 -20.14 12.82
N SER A 269 -19.94 -19.00 13.50
CA SER A 269 -19.04 -18.67 14.60
C SER A 269 -19.68 -19.00 15.95
N THR A 270 -18.87 -19.45 16.90
CA THR A 270 -19.28 -19.59 18.30
C THR A 270 -18.90 -18.34 19.08
N TYR A 271 -19.76 -17.88 19.96
CA TYR A 271 -19.50 -16.73 20.83
C TYR A 271 -20.23 -16.86 22.16
N ASN A 272 -19.66 -16.23 23.21
CA ASN A 272 -20.35 -16.11 24.49
C ASN A 272 -21.40 -15.01 24.39
N ASN A 273 -22.65 -15.34 24.67
CA ASN A 273 -23.74 -14.37 24.57
C ASN A 273 -23.61 -13.22 25.55
N GLY A 274 -24.16 -12.05 25.18
CA GLY A 274 -24.16 -10.85 26.02
C GLY A 274 -25.15 -10.95 27.23
N TYR A 275 -26.08 -11.87 27.21
CA TYR A 275 -27.03 -12.05 28.31
C TYR A 275 -26.65 -13.24 29.24
N LEU A 276 -27.15 -13.22 30.47
CA LEU A 276 -26.91 -14.26 31.47
C LEU A 276 -28.11 -15.18 31.53
N VAL A 277 -27.85 -16.50 31.54
CA VAL A 277 -28.81 -17.54 31.86
C VAL A 277 -28.28 -18.29 33.08
N ASP A 278 -29.02 -18.29 34.18
CA ASP A 278 -28.59 -18.90 35.46
C ASP A 278 -27.19 -18.42 35.90
N ASN A 279 -26.95 -17.13 35.78
CA ASN A 279 -25.67 -16.44 36.09
C ASN A 279 -24.46 -16.87 35.23
N ASN A 280 -24.69 -17.57 34.13
CA ASN A 280 -23.68 -17.98 33.17
C ASN A 280 -23.94 -17.34 31.79
N ARG A 281 -22.88 -17.00 31.06
CA ARG A 281 -22.99 -16.63 29.65
C ARG A 281 -23.05 -17.88 28.78
N PRO A 282 -24.19 -18.19 28.16
CA PRO A 282 -24.29 -19.39 27.33
C PRO A 282 -23.44 -19.21 26.06
N LEU A 283 -22.79 -20.30 25.66
CA LEU A 283 -22.18 -20.42 24.36
C LEU A 283 -23.29 -20.44 23.30
N SER A 284 -23.20 -19.55 22.35
CA SER A 284 -24.13 -19.40 21.23
C SER A 284 -23.42 -19.62 19.91
N ILE A 285 -24.18 -19.98 18.89
CA ILE A 285 -23.69 -20.15 17.52
C ILE A 285 -24.40 -19.10 16.65
N SER A 286 -23.64 -18.40 15.81
CA SER A 286 -24.20 -17.45 14.85
C SER A 286 -24.99 -18.18 13.76
N ALA A 287 -25.94 -17.49 13.14
CA ALA A 287 -26.45 -17.94 11.85
C ALA A 287 -25.30 -18.10 10.84
N PRO A 288 -25.40 -19.05 9.89
CA PRO A 288 -24.39 -19.15 8.84
C PRO A 288 -24.34 -17.87 8.02
N GLY A 289 -23.13 -17.43 7.68
CA GLY A 289 -22.94 -16.32 6.74
C GLY A 289 -23.52 -16.68 5.38
N MET A 290 -24.06 -15.69 4.68
CA MET A 290 -24.46 -15.88 3.28
C MET A 290 -23.24 -16.06 2.39
N VAL A 291 -23.34 -16.96 1.43
CA VAL A 291 -22.36 -17.16 0.36
C VAL A 291 -23.05 -16.99 -0.99
N SER A 292 -22.36 -16.42 -1.95
CA SER A 292 -22.88 -16.26 -3.30
C SER A 292 -22.89 -17.61 -4.04
N SER A 293 -23.93 -17.83 -4.83
CA SER A 293 -23.97 -18.92 -5.80
C SER A 293 -23.12 -18.64 -7.05
N ASN A 294 -22.73 -17.37 -7.24
CA ASN A 294 -21.91 -16.90 -8.35
C ASN A 294 -20.52 -16.48 -7.81
N TYR A 295 -19.73 -17.49 -7.37
CA TYR A 295 -18.40 -17.29 -6.81
C TYR A 295 -17.36 -18.01 -7.67
N THR A 296 -16.77 -17.29 -8.62
CA THR A 296 -15.84 -17.86 -9.61
C THR A 296 -14.69 -16.87 -9.92
N TRP A 297 -13.90 -17.20 -10.89
CA TRP A 297 -12.79 -16.37 -11.39
C TRP A 297 -13.26 -14.96 -11.77
N GLU A 298 -12.48 -13.96 -11.41
CA GLU A 298 -12.54 -12.67 -12.12
C GLU A 298 -11.76 -12.85 -13.43
N GLU A 299 -12.36 -12.42 -14.53
CA GLU A 299 -11.70 -12.48 -15.83
C GLU A 299 -11.14 -11.11 -16.20
N VAL A 300 -9.84 -11.07 -16.51
CA VAL A 300 -9.15 -9.84 -16.90
C VAL A 300 -8.74 -9.94 -18.36
N THR A 301 -9.44 -9.23 -19.23
CA THR A 301 -9.15 -9.16 -20.67
C THR A 301 -8.32 -7.92 -20.97
N SER A 302 -7.14 -8.12 -21.56
CA SER A 302 -6.22 -7.05 -21.94
C SER A 302 -6.07 -6.97 -23.46
N GLN A 303 -6.15 -5.76 -24.00
CA GLN A 303 -5.85 -5.39 -25.37
C GLN A 303 -4.70 -4.40 -25.35
N ASN A 304 -3.66 -4.65 -26.13
CA ASN A 304 -2.47 -3.79 -26.18
C ASN A 304 -2.03 -3.55 -27.61
N ILE A 305 -1.62 -2.32 -27.90
CA ILE A 305 -0.88 -1.96 -29.12
C ILE A 305 0.43 -1.34 -28.69
N GLY A 306 1.54 -1.86 -29.20
CA GLY A 306 2.87 -1.42 -28.81
C GLY A 306 3.73 -1.06 -30.01
N LEU A 307 4.71 -0.19 -29.76
CA LEU A 307 5.70 0.29 -30.71
C LEU A 307 7.09 0.21 -30.08
N ASP A 308 8.01 -0.48 -30.74
CA ASP A 308 9.42 -0.54 -30.37
C ASP A 308 10.26 0.10 -31.47
N ILE A 309 11.04 1.12 -31.12
CA ILE A 309 11.95 1.82 -32.05
C ILE A 309 13.38 1.81 -31.46
N GLU A 310 14.35 1.45 -32.29
CA GLU A 310 15.76 1.63 -31.98
C GLU A 310 16.41 2.55 -33.02
N LEU A 311 17.16 3.53 -32.55
CA LEU A 311 17.79 4.56 -33.36
C LEU A 311 19.28 4.65 -33.03
N LEU A 312 20.05 5.30 -33.95
CA LEU A 312 21.44 5.67 -33.71
C LEU A 312 22.31 4.45 -33.35
N GLU A 313 22.29 3.43 -34.18
CA GLU A 313 23.00 2.16 -33.92
C GLU A 313 22.57 1.51 -32.61
N SER A 314 21.24 1.51 -32.33
CA SER A 314 20.61 0.98 -31.12
C SER A 314 21.04 1.69 -29.81
N LYS A 315 21.64 2.85 -29.88
CA LYS A 315 21.97 3.66 -28.71
C LYS A 315 20.75 4.29 -28.05
N LEU A 316 19.74 4.66 -28.85
CA LEU A 316 18.47 5.18 -28.38
C LEU A 316 17.35 4.18 -28.66
N GLN A 317 16.69 3.75 -27.59
CA GLN A 317 15.53 2.85 -27.64
C GLN A 317 14.31 3.56 -27.12
N PHE A 318 13.20 3.42 -27.82
CA PHE A 318 11.89 3.96 -27.44
C PHE A 318 10.86 2.86 -27.51
N ASN A 319 10.11 2.68 -26.41
CA ASN A 319 8.98 1.75 -26.33
C ASN A 319 7.73 2.54 -25.92
N LEU A 320 6.63 2.28 -26.59
CA LEU A 320 5.31 2.81 -26.29
C LEU A 320 4.31 1.66 -26.27
N ASP A 321 3.50 1.60 -25.22
CA ASP A 321 2.37 0.70 -25.10
C ASP A 321 1.10 1.50 -24.80
N LEU A 322 0.02 1.20 -25.51
CA LEU A 322 -1.33 1.71 -25.29
C LEU A 322 -2.23 0.51 -25.01
N TYR A 323 -2.92 0.52 -23.89
CA TYR A 323 -3.73 -0.63 -23.49
C TYR A 323 -5.10 -0.27 -22.92
N THR A 324 -6.00 -1.22 -23.09
CA THR A 324 -7.27 -1.28 -22.36
C THR A 324 -7.30 -2.63 -21.63
N ARG A 325 -7.72 -2.60 -20.38
CA ARG A 325 -7.92 -3.79 -19.55
C ARG A 325 -9.32 -3.76 -19.01
N ASP A 326 -10.11 -4.77 -19.33
CA ASP A 326 -11.45 -5.01 -18.81
C ASP A 326 -11.37 -6.10 -17.76
N THR A 327 -11.81 -5.83 -16.53
CA THR A 327 -11.98 -6.80 -15.47
C THR A 327 -13.47 -7.08 -15.35
N GLU A 328 -13.89 -8.28 -15.65
CA GLU A 328 -15.27 -8.74 -15.61
C GLU A 328 -15.47 -9.66 -14.41
N GLY A 329 -16.63 -9.52 -13.75
CA GLY A 329 -16.97 -10.31 -12.58
C GLY A 329 -16.04 -10.06 -11.39
N MET A 330 -15.66 -8.80 -11.15
CA MET A 330 -14.84 -8.42 -9.99
C MET A 330 -15.56 -8.81 -8.70
N LEU A 331 -14.85 -9.56 -7.82
CA LEU A 331 -15.38 -9.99 -6.54
C LEU A 331 -15.40 -8.82 -5.56
N THR A 332 -16.60 -8.38 -5.23
CA THR A 332 -16.88 -7.30 -4.29
C THR A 332 -18.14 -7.64 -3.48
N LEU A 333 -18.44 -6.82 -2.46
CA LEU A 333 -19.73 -6.91 -1.78
C LEU A 333 -20.84 -6.80 -2.83
N GLY A 334 -21.79 -7.73 -2.77
CA GLY A 334 -22.97 -7.72 -3.59
C GLY A 334 -23.87 -6.49 -3.33
N LYS A 335 -25.03 -6.47 -3.97
CA LYS A 335 -26.00 -5.40 -3.73
C LYS A 335 -26.48 -5.40 -2.28
N GLU A 336 -26.85 -4.23 -1.79
CA GLU A 336 -27.43 -4.04 -0.46
C GLU A 336 -28.66 -4.94 -0.26
N LEU A 337 -28.66 -5.69 0.83
CA LEU A 337 -29.72 -6.59 1.23
C LEU A 337 -30.60 -5.94 2.30
N PRO A 338 -31.92 -6.25 2.33
CA PRO A 338 -32.76 -5.76 3.40
C PRO A 338 -32.25 -6.17 4.78
N SER A 339 -32.12 -5.21 5.71
CA SER A 339 -31.58 -5.43 7.08
C SER A 339 -32.37 -6.50 7.86
N VAL A 340 -33.61 -6.79 7.47
CA VAL A 340 -34.44 -7.84 8.07
C VAL A 340 -33.84 -9.26 7.91
N LEU A 341 -32.93 -9.45 6.95
CA LEU A 341 -32.22 -10.73 6.77
C LEU A 341 -31.23 -11.02 7.90
N GLY A 342 -30.80 -10.00 8.64
CA GLY A 342 -29.91 -10.14 9.80
C GLY A 342 -28.52 -10.71 9.48
N THR A 343 -28.07 -10.60 8.24
CA THR A 343 -26.76 -11.05 7.75
C THR A 343 -26.13 -9.97 6.84
N SER A 344 -24.82 -10.02 6.71
CA SER A 344 -24.10 -9.16 5.79
C SER A 344 -24.22 -9.66 4.34
N GLU A 345 -24.05 -8.77 3.39
CA GLU A 345 -23.97 -9.07 1.97
C GLU A 345 -22.77 -10.00 1.71
N PRO A 346 -22.94 -11.07 0.91
CA PRO A 346 -21.83 -11.90 0.48
C PRO A 346 -20.97 -11.18 -0.56
N ASN A 347 -19.70 -11.56 -0.65
CA ASN A 347 -18.92 -11.24 -1.82
C ASN A 347 -19.40 -12.07 -3.02
N GLU A 348 -19.57 -11.43 -4.14
CA GLU A 348 -19.99 -12.04 -5.39
C GLU A 348 -19.32 -11.37 -6.60
N ASN A 349 -19.35 -12.02 -7.75
CA ASN A 349 -18.87 -11.44 -9.01
C ASN A 349 -19.88 -10.36 -9.50
N ALA A 350 -19.81 -9.16 -8.90
CA ALA A 350 -20.87 -8.15 -8.97
C ALA A 350 -20.50 -6.89 -9.75
N ALA A 351 -19.22 -6.64 -10.02
CA ALA A 351 -18.78 -5.42 -10.67
C ALA A 351 -17.85 -5.69 -11.85
N ASP A 352 -17.89 -4.77 -12.83
CA ASP A 352 -16.92 -4.73 -13.93
C ASP A 352 -16.17 -3.41 -13.92
N LEU A 353 -14.90 -3.47 -14.30
CA LEU A 353 -13.98 -2.35 -14.29
C LEU A 353 -13.23 -2.26 -15.61
N ARG A 354 -13.14 -1.05 -16.18
CA ARG A 354 -12.29 -0.77 -17.33
C ARG A 354 -11.13 0.14 -16.97
N THR A 355 -9.92 -0.33 -17.25
CA THR A 355 -8.70 0.47 -17.12
C THR A 355 -8.16 0.82 -18.49
N LYS A 356 -7.90 2.10 -18.75
CA LYS A 356 -7.19 2.59 -19.93
C LYS A 356 -5.87 3.19 -19.50
N GLY A 357 -4.79 2.81 -20.17
CA GLY A 357 -3.47 3.30 -19.80
C GLY A 357 -2.50 3.34 -20.96
N TRP A 358 -1.38 4.00 -20.70
CA TRP A 358 -0.25 4.05 -21.60
C TRP A 358 1.07 4.01 -20.82
N GLU A 359 2.10 3.48 -21.46
CA GLU A 359 3.44 3.36 -20.91
C GLU A 359 4.48 3.78 -21.94
N VAL A 360 5.46 4.57 -21.53
CA VAL A 360 6.60 4.99 -22.35
C VAL A 360 7.88 4.65 -21.63
N ALA A 361 8.82 4.06 -22.36
CA ALA A 361 10.18 3.86 -21.90
C ALA A 361 11.17 4.40 -22.95
N VAL A 362 12.10 5.23 -22.49
CA VAL A 362 13.22 5.73 -23.31
C VAL A 362 14.52 5.28 -22.67
N ASN A 363 15.37 4.62 -23.42
CA ASN A 363 16.69 4.20 -22.96
C ASN A 363 17.74 4.73 -23.94
N TYR A 364 18.68 5.51 -23.41
CA TYR A 364 19.83 6.00 -24.18
C TYR A 364 21.12 5.48 -23.56
N ARG A 365 21.99 4.90 -24.36
CA ARG A 365 23.29 4.42 -23.90
C ARG A 365 24.36 4.69 -24.95
N ASP A 366 25.46 5.33 -24.53
CA ASP A 366 26.56 5.63 -25.41
C ASP A 366 27.92 5.55 -24.70
N ASN A 367 28.96 5.57 -25.52
CA ASN A 367 30.36 5.59 -25.09
C ASN A 367 31.08 6.69 -25.84
N VAL A 368 31.70 7.60 -25.13
CA VAL A 368 32.49 8.70 -25.71
C VAL A 368 33.91 8.67 -25.17
N ASN A 369 34.83 9.12 -25.97
CA ASN A 369 36.21 9.36 -25.51
C ASN A 369 36.27 10.68 -24.74
N PHE A 370 36.56 10.58 -23.44
CA PHE A 370 36.70 11.73 -22.56
C PHE A 370 38.06 11.70 -21.85
N LEU A 371 38.85 12.75 -21.96
CA LEU A 371 40.21 12.87 -21.40
C LEU A 371 41.08 11.62 -21.64
N ASN A 372 41.15 11.19 -22.91
CA ASN A 372 41.91 10.01 -23.41
C ASN A 372 41.48 8.65 -22.85
N ASP A 373 40.26 8.56 -22.31
CA ASP A 373 39.71 7.31 -21.84
C ASP A 373 38.22 7.18 -22.22
N ARG A 374 37.65 5.96 -22.13
CA ARG A 374 36.29 5.69 -22.51
C ARG A 374 35.36 6.03 -21.34
N LEU A 375 34.48 7.00 -21.51
CA LEU A 375 33.33 7.26 -20.65
C LEU A 375 32.12 6.52 -21.23
N SER A 376 31.54 5.60 -20.48
CA SER A 376 30.26 4.96 -20.79
C SER A 376 29.18 5.56 -19.91
N PHE A 377 28.05 5.91 -20.51
CA PHE A 377 26.91 6.43 -19.75
C PHE A 377 25.59 5.89 -20.32
N GLY A 378 24.61 5.80 -19.43
CA GLY A 378 23.25 5.38 -19.74
C GLY A 378 22.23 6.24 -19.01
N ALA A 379 21.09 6.45 -19.66
CA ALA A 379 19.92 7.08 -19.08
C ALA A 379 18.67 6.30 -19.49
N ARG A 380 17.85 5.90 -18.52
CA ARG A 380 16.55 5.28 -18.76
C ARG A 380 15.47 6.07 -18.07
N LEU A 381 14.51 6.54 -18.85
CA LEU A 381 13.29 7.18 -18.39
C LEU A 381 12.10 6.23 -18.61
N THR A 382 11.26 6.09 -17.62
CA THR A 382 9.95 5.43 -17.72
C THR A 382 8.87 6.38 -17.27
N LEU A 383 7.75 6.40 -17.97
CA LEU A 383 6.58 7.20 -17.64
C LEU A 383 5.33 6.39 -17.99
N ALA A 384 4.40 6.28 -17.04
CA ALA A 384 3.17 5.53 -17.21
C ALA A 384 1.98 6.25 -16.56
N ASP A 385 0.80 6.06 -17.15
CA ASP A 385 -0.44 6.56 -16.61
C ASP A 385 -1.59 5.61 -16.91
N ALA A 386 -2.52 5.47 -15.96
CA ALA A 386 -3.72 4.66 -16.12
C ALA A 386 -4.89 5.25 -15.32
N GLN A 387 -6.10 5.07 -15.85
CA GLN A 387 -7.36 5.40 -15.17
C GLN A 387 -8.31 4.22 -15.25
N SER A 388 -9.02 3.99 -14.15
CA SER A 388 -9.97 2.89 -14.01
C SER A 388 -11.36 3.43 -13.70
N GLU A 389 -12.36 2.90 -14.38
CA GLU A 389 -13.77 3.30 -14.29
C GLU A 389 -14.65 2.06 -14.12
N ILE A 390 -15.63 2.14 -13.23
CA ILE A 390 -16.65 1.10 -13.05
C ILE A 390 -17.58 1.12 -14.27
N THR A 391 -17.67 -0.02 -14.96
CA THR A 391 -18.51 -0.16 -16.17
C THR A 391 -19.82 -0.90 -15.91
N SER A 392 -19.87 -1.69 -14.83
CA SER A 392 -21.07 -2.42 -14.42
C SER A 392 -21.08 -2.60 -12.88
N PHE A 393 -22.21 -2.35 -12.25
CA PHE A 393 -22.54 -2.67 -10.87
C PHE A 393 -24.04 -2.47 -10.62
N ASP A 394 -24.67 -3.33 -9.82
CA ASP A 394 -26.11 -3.26 -9.51
C ASP A 394 -26.38 -2.20 -8.41
N ASN A 395 -26.27 -0.94 -8.78
CA ASN A 395 -26.59 0.22 -7.95
C ASN A 395 -27.48 1.19 -8.75
N PRO A 396 -28.78 0.87 -8.93
CA PRO A 396 -29.67 1.64 -9.80
C PRO A 396 -29.91 3.09 -9.31
N ASN A 397 -29.77 3.32 -8.00
CA ASN A 397 -29.90 4.66 -7.40
C ASN A 397 -28.60 5.45 -7.43
N GLN A 398 -27.49 4.84 -7.88
CA GLN A 398 -26.15 5.43 -7.87
C GLN A 398 -25.76 5.95 -6.47
N ASN A 399 -25.94 5.11 -5.45
CA ASN A 399 -25.58 5.42 -4.08
C ASN A 399 -24.05 5.60 -3.96
N LEU A 400 -23.62 6.72 -3.39
CA LEU A 400 -22.21 7.10 -3.27
C LEU A 400 -21.39 6.24 -2.30
N ASN A 401 -22.04 5.45 -1.45
CA ASN A 401 -21.36 4.52 -0.53
C ASN A 401 -20.98 3.18 -1.20
N GLN A 402 -21.35 2.98 -2.45
CA GLN A 402 -21.10 1.78 -3.24
C GLN A 402 -20.51 2.18 -4.60
N TYR A 403 -20.04 1.18 -5.34
CA TYR A 403 -19.69 1.41 -6.73
C TYR A 403 -20.94 1.84 -7.53
N TYR A 404 -20.76 2.72 -8.49
CA TYR A 404 -21.76 3.10 -9.47
C TYR A 404 -21.14 3.19 -10.85
N VAL A 405 -21.94 2.98 -11.88
CA VAL A 405 -21.46 3.03 -13.27
C VAL A 405 -20.98 4.45 -13.61
N GLY A 406 -19.74 4.55 -14.10
CA GLY A 406 -19.06 5.81 -14.39
C GLY A 406 -18.16 6.30 -13.24
N ALA A 407 -18.20 5.67 -12.06
CA ALA A 407 -17.30 6.02 -10.96
C ALA A 407 -15.83 5.79 -11.35
N GLN A 408 -14.99 6.80 -11.18
CA GLN A 408 -13.55 6.66 -11.31
C GLN A 408 -12.98 6.05 -10.02
N ILE A 409 -12.15 5.02 -10.14
CA ILE A 409 -11.50 4.48 -8.95
C ILE A 409 -10.65 5.56 -8.29
N GLY A 410 -10.79 5.70 -6.97
CA GLY A 410 -10.05 6.67 -6.16
C GLY A 410 -10.65 8.07 -6.14
N GLU A 411 -11.81 8.33 -6.77
CA GLU A 411 -12.46 9.65 -6.67
C GLU A 411 -12.77 10.02 -5.23
N ILE A 412 -12.58 11.28 -4.91
CA ILE A 412 -12.82 11.86 -3.58
C ILE A 412 -14.01 12.80 -3.69
N TRP A 413 -15.13 12.42 -3.07
CA TRP A 413 -16.29 13.28 -2.90
C TRP A 413 -16.09 14.16 -1.68
N GLY A 414 -16.37 15.45 -1.80
CA GLY A 414 -16.17 16.40 -0.72
C GLY A 414 -16.90 17.70 -0.92
N LEU A 415 -16.88 18.51 0.14
CA LEU A 415 -17.50 19.84 0.20
C LEU A 415 -16.55 20.92 -0.34
N THR A 416 -17.12 22.03 -0.75
CA THR A 416 -16.36 23.24 -1.09
C THR A 416 -16.31 24.16 0.12
N VAL A 417 -15.13 24.69 0.44
CA VAL A 417 -14.94 25.65 1.54
C VAL A 417 -14.96 27.07 1.00
N ASP A 418 -15.84 27.91 1.54
CA ASP A 418 -15.98 29.33 1.22
C ASP A 418 -15.24 30.26 2.21
N GLY A 419 -14.31 29.69 3.01
CA GLY A 419 -13.52 30.40 4.00
C GLY A 419 -13.84 30.02 5.44
N PHE A 420 -13.65 30.97 6.35
CA PHE A 420 -14.03 30.85 7.76
C PHE A 420 -15.09 31.91 8.08
N PHE A 421 -15.95 31.62 9.04
CA PHE A 421 -16.89 32.62 9.54
C PHE A 421 -16.15 33.78 10.24
N GLU A 422 -16.44 35.01 9.85
CA GLU A 422 -15.77 36.19 10.38
C GLU A 422 -16.59 36.90 11.48
N SER A 423 -17.91 36.64 11.56
CA SER A 423 -18.80 37.24 12.55
C SER A 423 -20.00 36.35 12.90
N GLU A 424 -20.62 36.62 14.05
CA GLU A 424 -21.87 35.95 14.46
C GLU A 424 -23.05 36.32 13.55
N GLU A 425 -23.03 37.51 12.94
CA GLU A 425 -24.05 37.96 11.99
C GLU A 425 -23.94 37.13 10.71
N GLU A 426 -22.72 36.85 10.27
CA GLU A 426 -22.47 35.98 9.10
C GLU A 426 -22.96 34.56 9.37
N ILE A 427 -22.69 33.98 10.54
CA ILE A 427 -23.17 32.64 10.91
C ILE A 427 -24.70 32.59 10.83
N THR A 428 -25.37 33.62 11.35
CA THR A 428 -26.83 33.67 11.36
C THR A 428 -27.47 33.81 10.00
N ASN A 429 -26.78 34.47 9.07
CA ASN A 429 -27.26 34.73 7.71
C ASN A 429 -26.77 33.70 6.65
N SER A 430 -25.91 32.77 7.05
CA SER A 430 -25.38 31.74 6.17
C SER A 430 -26.30 30.50 6.14
N PRO A 431 -26.17 29.64 5.11
CA PRO A 431 -26.83 28.33 5.08
C PRO A 431 -26.60 27.53 6.37
N ASP A 432 -27.62 26.78 6.80
CA ASP A 432 -27.53 25.95 7.99
C ASP A 432 -26.57 24.77 7.79
N GLN A 433 -25.42 24.77 8.46
CA GLN A 433 -24.45 23.68 8.46
C GLN A 433 -24.42 22.85 9.76
N SER A 434 -25.50 22.89 10.54
CA SER A 434 -25.59 22.18 11.83
C SER A 434 -25.41 20.65 11.67
N SER A 435 -25.79 20.10 10.53
CA SER A 435 -25.58 18.68 10.19
C SER A 435 -24.10 18.29 10.02
N MET A 436 -23.21 19.27 9.82
CA MET A 436 -21.76 19.07 9.66
C MET A 436 -21.01 19.14 10.98
N VAL A 437 -21.68 19.52 12.06
CA VAL A 437 -21.05 19.62 13.39
C VAL A 437 -20.95 18.22 14.01
N PRO A 438 -19.74 17.77 14.45
CA PRO A 438 -19.59 16.51 15.12
C PRO A 438 -20.30 16.56 16.48
N TRP A 439 -20.90 15.44 16.88
CA TRP A 439 -21.51 15.26 18.19
C TRP A 439 -22.73 16.15 18.51
N GLY A 440 -23.19 16.98 17.60
CA GLY A 440 -24.34 17.87 17.82
C GLY A 440 -24.22 18.85 18.97
N ALA A 441 -23.03 18.96 19.58
CA ALA A 441 -22.78 19.70 20.84
C ALA A 441 -21.78 20.85 20.69
N ILE A 442 -21.03 20.89 19.59
CA ILE A 442 -20.02 21.93 19.35
C ILE A 442 -20.63 22.93 18.37
N PRO A 443 -20.99 24.12 18.80
CA PRO A 443 -21.62 25.11 17.94
C PRO A 443 -20.62 25.63 16.88
N THR A 444 -21.13 26.01 15.73
CA THR A 444 -20.41 26.85 14.80
C THR A 444 -20.12 28.19 15.44
N THR A 445 -18.87 28.64 15.40
CA THR A 445 -18.39 29.88 15.97
C THR A 445 -17.59 30.67 14.94
N VAL A 446 -17.26 31.92 15.26
CA VAL A 446 -16.33 32.74 14.46
C VAL A 446 -15.00 31.95 14.32
N GLY A 447 -14.49 31.84 13.08
CA GLY A 447 -13.35 31.05 12.74
C GLY A 447 -13.62 29.55 12.45
N SER A 448 -14.85 29.07 12.55
CA SER A 448 -15.26 27.77 12.04
C SER A 448 -15.25 27.75 10.51
N ILE A 449 -15.07 26.57 9.90
CA ILE A 449 -15.13 26.39 8.44
C ILE A 449 -16.53 26.76 7.96
N LYS A 450 -16.61 27.59 6.91
CA LYS A 450 -17.82 27.94 6.19
C LYS A 450 -17.84 27.15 4.88
N PHE A 451 -18.87 26.33 4.68
CA PHE A 451 -19.07 25.55 3.46
C PHE A 451 -19.98 26.29 2.48
N ALA A 452 -19.75 26.07 1.21
CA ALA A 452 -20.57 26.60 0.13
C ALA A 452 -21.84 25.74 -0.05
N ASP A 453 -22.99 26.38 -0.09
CA ASP A 453 -24.26 25.80 -0.51
C ASP A 453 -24.27 25.74 -2.05
N ILE A 454 -23.99 24.54 -2.60
CA ILE A 454 -23.83 24.36 -4.05
C ILE A 454 -25.19 24.16 -4.70
N ASN A 455 -26.13 23.51 -4.03
CA ASN A 455 -27.47 23.23 -4.59
C ASN A 455 -28.45 24.38 -4.36
N GLY A 456 -28.17 25.34 -3.47
CA GLY A 456 -28.93 26.54 -3.19
C GLY A 456 -30.19 26.32 -2.36
N ASP A 457 -30.22 25.26 -1.53
CA ASP A 457 -31.41 24.91 -0.73
C ASP A 457 -31.38 25.55 0.69
N GLY A 458 -30.31 26.23 1.04
CA GLY A 458 -30.13 26.92 2.32
C GLY A 458 -29.63 26.02 3.45
N VAL A 459 -29.24 24.77 3.19
CA VAL A 459 -28.74 23.81 4.18
C VAL A 459 -27.54 23.06 3.64
N ILE A 460 -26.42 23.06 4.34
CA ILE A 460 -25.26 22.26 3.95
C ILE A 460 -25.47 20.79 4.28
N THR A 461 -25.56 19.95 3.27
CA THR A 461 -25.82 18.51 3.42
C THR A 461 -24.86 17.64 2.61
N LYS A 462 -24.69 16.41 3.09
CA LYS A 462 -24.06 15.33 2.33
C LYS A 462 -25.20 14.51 1.71
N GLY A 463 -25.26 14.53 0.40
CA GLY A 463 -26.19 13.66 -0.32
C GLY A 463 -25.73 12.20 -0.30
N THR A 464 -26.58 11.34 -0.79
CA THR A 464 -26.34 9.90 -0.77
C THR A 464 -26.22 9.29 -2.17
N THR A 465 -26.59 10.04 -3.21
CA THR A 465 -26.59 9.55 -4.60
C THR A 465 -25.90 10.55 -5.54
N VAL A 466 -25.47 10.07 -6.70
CA VAL A 466 -24.89 10.93 -7.76
C VAL A 466 -25.90 11.98 -8.26
N ALA A 467 -27.19 11.62 -8.32
CA ALA A 467 -28.24 12.55 -8.77
C ALA A 467 -28.60 13.59 -7.70
N ASP A 468 -28.40 13.28 -6.43
CA ASP A 468 -28.62 14.15 -5.29
C ASP A 468 -27.42 14.03 -4.32
N PRO A 469 -26.29 14.67 -4.67
CA PRO A 469 -25.08 14.64 -3.85
C PRO A 469 -25.11 15.64 -2.68
N GLY A 470 -26.21 16.38 -2.49
CA GLY A 470 -26.24 17.52 -1.59
C GLY A 470 -25.26 18.60 -2.05
N ASP A 471 -24.39 19.06 -1.17
CA ASP A 471 -23.33 20.03 -1.46
C ASP A 471 -21.97 19.38 -1.78
N MET A 472 -21.96 18.06 -1.98
CA MET A 472 -20.73 17.36 -2.37
C MET A 472 -20.52 17.39 -3.88
N LYS A 473 -19.24 17.42 -4.28
CA LYS A 473 -18.77 17.20 -5.64
C LYS A 473 -17.50 16.38 -5.61
N VAL A 474 -17.08 15.83 -6.76
CA VAL A 474 -15.74 15.22 -6.87
C VAL A 474 -14.71 16.35 -6.80
N ILE A 475 -13.90 16.37 -5.76
CA ILE A 475 -12.86 17.37 -5.49
C ILE A 475 -11.45 16.90 -5.86
N GLY A 476 -11.24 15.60 -6.04
CA GLY A 476 -9.95 15.04 -6.40
C GLY A 476 -9.98 13.53 -6.64
N ASN A 477 -8.79 12.96 -6.83
CA ASN A 477 -8.62 11.53 -7.01
C ASN A 477 -7.35 11.04 -6.30
N SER A 478 -7.48 9.99 -5.49
CA SER A 478 -6.41 9.42 -4.67
C SER A 478 -5.50 8.45 -5.44
N GLU A 479 -5.84 8.07 -6.67
CA GLU A 479 -4.99 7.20 -7.48
C GLU A 479 -3.75 7.95 -7.99
N ALA A 480 -2.63 7.21 -7.99
CA ALA A 480 -1.36 7.76 -8.44
C ALA A 480 -1.31 7.85 -9.97
N ARG A 481 -1.14 9.07 -10.50
CA ARG A 481 -1.07 9.38 -11.93
C ARG A 481 0.34 9.81 -12.33
N TYR A 482 0.70 9.59 -13.58
CA TYR A 482 2.01 9.95 -14.14
C TYR A 482 3.16 9.40 -13.31
N ARG A 483 3.18 8.08 -13.13
CA ARG A 483 4.26 7.38 -12.43
C ARG A 483 5.52 7.38 -13.30
N PHE A 484 6.63 7.86 -12.76
CA PHE A 484 7.87 7.94 -13.52
C PHE A 484 9.08 7.43 -12.75
N GLY A 485 10.08 6.99 -13.51
CA GLY A 485 11.38 6.58 -12.98
C GLY A 485 12.51 7.03 -13.88
N ILE A 486 13.62 7.48 -13.29
CA ILE A 486 14.84 7.94 -13.99
C ILE A 486 16.01 7.16 -13.43
N ASN A 487 16.66 6.36 -14.28
CA ASN A 487 17.92 5.69 -13.96
C ASN A 487 19.05 6.33 -14.76
N LEU A 488 20.15 6.65 -14.09
CA LEU A 488 21.35 7.16 -14.72
C LEU A 488 22.54 6.29 -14.28
N ASP A 489 23.38 5.91 -15.24
CA ASP A 489 24.61 5.18 -14.98
C ASP A 489 25.79 5.79 -15.73
N PHE A 490 26.95 5.83 -15.07
CA PHE A 490 28.20 6.35 -15.60
C PHE A 490 29.35 5.44 -15.22
N ASN A 491 30.27 5.18 -16.16
CA ASN A 491 31.47 4.41 -15.91
C ASN A 491 32.68 5.14 -16.53
N TYR A 492 33.69 5.43 -15.73
CA TYR A 492 34.89 6.13 -16.14
C TYR A 492 36.09 5.77 -15.28
N LYS A 493 37.18 5.30 -15.87
CA LYS A 493 38.48 5.01 -15.19
C LYS A 493 38.35 4.16 -13.92
N GLY A 494 37.54 3.12 -13.96
CA GLY A 494 37.30 2.26 -12.80
C GLY A 494 36.20 2.76 -11.85
N PHE A 495 35.79 4.01 -11.92
CA PHE A 495 34.62 4.51 -11.22
C PHE A 495 33.33 4.07 -11.93
N ASP A 496 32.36 3.66 -11.16
CA ASP A 496 30.98 3.46 -11.60
C ASP A 496 30.04 4.23 -10.69
N VAL A 497 29.08 4.92 -11.29
CA VAL A 497 28.03 5.66 -10.57
C VAL A 497 26.70 5.21 -11.11
N GLN A 498 25.78 4.85 -10.21
CA GLN A 498 24.40 4.51 -10.53
C GLN A 498 23.48 5.30 -9.64
N THR A 499 22.45 5.90 -10.22
CA THR A 499 21.46 6.63 -9.44
C THR A 499 20.07 6.41 -9.99
N PHE A 500 19.08 6.40 -9.08
CA PHE A 500 17.68 6.18 -9.40
C PHE A 500 16.80 7.20 -8.70
N PHE A 501 15.92 7.81 -9.49
CA PHE A 501 14.86 8.70 -9.05
C PHE A 501 13.51 8.06 -9.39
N GLN A 502 12.53 8.25 -8.50
CA GLN A 502 11.16 7.78 -8.68
C GLN A 502 10.19 8.88 -8.27
N GLY A 503 9.05 8.96 -8.95
CA GLY A 503 8.04 9.93 -8.56
C GLY A 503 6.64 9.63 -9.11
N ILE A 504 5.70 10.42 -8.63
CA ILE A 504 4.30 10.47 -9.05
C ILE A 504 4.01 11.92 -9.41
N GLY A 505 3.48 12.16 -10.60
CA GLY A 505 3.22 13.52 -11.08
C GLY A 505 1.92 14.13 -10.56
N LYS A 506 0.94 13.30 -10.12
CA LYS A 506 -0.31 13.76 -9.53
C LYS A 506 -0.91 12.70 -8.62
N ARG A 507 -1.33 13.11 -7.45
CA ARG A 507 -2.13 12.32 -6.50
C ARG A 507 -2.78 13.25 -5.49
N ASP A 508 -4.08 13.17 -5.32
CA ASP A 508 -4.78 13.95 -4.30
C ASP A 508 -4.87 13.12 -3.01
N TYR A 509 -4.70 13.77 -1.87
CA TYR A 509 -4.75 13.14 -0.56
C TYR A 509 -5.51 14.00 0.44
N TYR A 510 -6.53 13.43 1.07
CA TYR A 510 -7.20 14.08 2.20
C TYR A 510 -6.70 13.49 3.52
N PRO A 511 -6.11 14.30 4.43
CA PRO A 511 -5.49 13.78 5.65
C PRO A 511 -6.53 13.49 6.72
N PHE A 512 -6.70 12.21 7.09
CA PHE A 512 -7.55 11.75 8.18
C PHE A 512 -6.73 11.39 9.45
N HIS A 513 -5.64 12.07 9.75
CA HIS A 513 -4.75 11.64 10.80
C HIS A 513 -4.40 12.73 11.82
N TYR A 514 -4.02 12.29 13.02
CA TYR A 514 -3.76 13.13 14.19
C TYR A 514 -2.60 14.12 13.99
N VAL A 515 -1.58 13.78 13.19
CA VAL A 515 -0.46 14.69 12.94
C VAL A 515 -0.92 15.94 12.19
N PHE A 516 -1.86 15.80 11.26
CA PHE A 516 -2.37 16.94 10.50
C PHE A 516 -3.35 17.79 11.30
N TRP A 517 -4.27 17.16 12.04
CA TRP A 517 -5.36 17.87 12.74
C TRP A 517 -5.05 18.20 14.19
N GLY A 518 -4.21 17.40 14.88
CA GLY A 518 -3.79 17.65 16.25
C GLY A 518 -4.93 17.94 17.23
N PHE A 519 -4.90 19.10 17.86
CA PHE A 519 -5.93 19.53 18.82
C PHE A 519 -7.33 19.70 18.22
N HIS A 520 -7.44 19.97 16.92
CA HIS A 520 -8.74 20.05 16.26
C HIS A 520 -9.46 18.69 16.27
N GLN A 521 -8.73 17.60 16.31
CA GLN A 521 -9.30 16.26 16.38
C GLN A 521 -9.64 15.88 17.82
N GLN A 522 -8.68 16.01 18.74
CA GLN A 522 -8.86 15.63 20.14
C GLN A 522 -8.02 16.51 21.06
N PRO A 523 -8.55 16.93 22.24
CA PRO A 523 -7.87 17.89 23.11
C PRO A 523 -6.58 17.35 23.75
N TYR A 524 -6.36 16.04 23.74
CA TYR A 524 -5.18 15.39 24.28
C TYR A 524 -4.17 14.95 23.20
N ASN A 525 -4.36 15.40 21.97
CA ASN A 525 -3.39 15.16 20.90
C ASN A 525 -2.13 15.99 21.08
N GLY A 526 -1.05 15.55 20.43
CA GLY A 526 0.21 16.27 20.34
C GLY A 526 0.02 17.67 19.70
N GLY A 527 0.72 18.64 20.23
CA GLY A 527 0.82 19.98 19.62
C GLY A 527 1.96 20.00 18.61
N PHE A 528 1.64 20.24 17.35
CA PHE A 528 2.62 20.39 16.29
C PHE A 528 2.74 21.85 15.88
N THR A 529 3.93 22.27 15.43
CA THR A 529 4.20 23.69 15.09
C THR A 529 3.34 24.22 13.95
N HIS A 530 3.00 23.40 12.96
CA HIS A 530 2.13 23.80 11.86
C HIS A 530 0.70 24.13 12.30
N LEU A 531 0.23 23.59 13.43
CA LEU A 531 -1.08 23.90 14.00
C LEU A 531 -1.16 25.29 14.66
N LEU A 532 -0.05 26.01 14.78
CA LEU A 532 -0.05 27.39 15.26
C LEU A 532 -0.63 28.37 14.24
N ASP A 533 -0.77 27.95 12.99
CA ASP A 533 -1.46 28.68 11.91
C ASP A 533 -2.96 28.39 11.92
N TYR A 534 -3.64 28.67 13.04
CA TYR A 534 -5.08 28.55 13.22
C TYR A 534 -5.76 29.91 13.21
N TYR A 535 -7.07 29.94 12.91
CA TYR A 535 -7.88 31.15 12.92
C TYR A 535 -7.96 31.73 14.35
N ARG A 536 -7.70 33.01 14.46
CA ARG A 536 -7.90 33.79 15.70
C ARG A 536 -8.19 35.25 15.40
N ALA A 537 -9.16 35.80 16.14
CA ALA A 537 -9.34 37.24 16.24
C ALA A 537 -8.16 37.84 17.01
N ALA A 538 -7.99 39.14 16.93
CA ALA A 538 -7.01 39.83 17.77
C ALA A 538 -7.37 39.68 19.27
N ASP A 539 -6.36 39.33 20.07
CA ASP A 539 -6.48 39.16 21.51
C ASP A 539 -5.41 40.00 22.19
N ASP A 540 -5.40 41.28 21.79
CA ASP A 540 -4.41 42.30 22.17
C ASP A 540 -4.95 43.36 23.14
N SER A 541 -6.14 43.11 23.73
CA SER A 541 -6.67 43.98 24.78
C SER A 541 -5.75 43.98 26.01
N PRO A 542 -5.68 45.07 26.80
CA PRO A 542 -4.85 45.12 28.02
C PRO A 542 -5.17 43.98 29.01
N GLU A 543 -6.42 43.56 29.07
CA GLU A 543 -6.89 42.48 29.94
C GLU A 543 -6.37 41.13 29.44
N ALA A 544 -6.52 40.85 28.16
CA ALA A 544 -6.03 39.61 27.54
C ALA A 544 -4.51 39.50 27.59
N MET A 545 -3.79 40.58 27.23
CA MET A 545 -2.33 40.65 27.29
C MET A 545 -1.78 40.38 28.68
N SER A 546 -2.50 40.75 29.74
CA SER A 546 -2.08 40.49 31.13
C SER A 546 -2.16 38.99 31.49
N GLN A 547 -2.92 38.19 30.76
CA GLN A 547 -3.10 36.75 30.98
C GLN A 547 -2.19 35.89 30.10
N HIS A 548 -1.64 36.45 29.03
CA HIS A 548 -0.75 35.73 28.13
C HIS A 548 0.67 35.63 28.72
N SER A 549 1.32 34.49 28.47
CA SER A 549 2.76 34.39 28.71
C SER A 549 3.55 35.27 27.74
N GLN A 550 4.69 35.78 28.17
CA GLN A 550 5.57 36.56 27.25
C GLN A 550 5.90 35.80 25.99
N LYS A 551 6.14 34.49 26.09
CA LYS A 551 6.44 33.65 24.92
C LYS A 551 5.28 33.57 23.90
N TYR A 552 4.01 33.55 24.40
CA TYR A 552 2.83 33.59 23.52
C TYR A 552 2.77 34.89 22.73
N ILE A 553 3.05 36.00 23.41
CA ILE A 553 3.10 37.34 22.79
C ILE A 553 4.25 37.41 21.79
N ASP A 554 5.46 36.98 22.16
CA ASP A 554 6.66 37.02 21.31
C ASP A 554 6.48 36.17 20.05
N MET A 555 5.70 35.10 20.09
CA MET A 555 5.33 34.29 18.97
C MET A 555 4.25 34.91 18.07
N GLY A 556 3.70 36.06 18.43
CA GLY A 556 2.64 36.74 17.68
C GLY A 556 1.27 36.08 17.80
N LEU A 557 1.08 35.15 18.72
CA LEU A 557 -0.16 34.38 18.85
C LEU A 557 -1.34 35.22 19.43
N ALA A 558 -1.06 36.38 20.03
CA ALA A 558 -2.08 37.37 20.43
C ALA A 558 -2.59 38.21 19.23
N ASN A 559 -1.90 38.21 18.10
CA ASN A 559 -2.32 38.96 16.92
C ASN A 559 -3.43 38.22 16.16
N ALA A 560 -4.23 38.96 15.41
CA ALA A 560 -5.21 38.38 14.49
C ALA A 560 -4.53 37.49 13.43
N ASN A 561 -5.20 36.41 13.06
CA ASN A 561 -4.81 35.49 11.98
C ASN A 561 -6.07 34.95 11.30
N THR A 562 -6.73 35.80 10.52
CA THR A 562 -8.01 35.49 9.88
C THR A 562 -7.83 34.76 8.53
N ASP A 563 -6.65 34.89 7.91
CA ASP A 563 -6.26 34.13 6.69
C ASP A 563 -5.38 32.93 7.05
N SER A 564 -5.83 32.12 8.01
CA SER A 564 -5.10 30.96 8.51
C SER A 564 -5.35 29.72 7.68
N ARG A 565 -4.44 28.75 7.82
CA ARG A 565 -4.62 27.41 7.24
C ARG A 565 -5.72 26.63 7.96
N TYR A 566 -5.70 26.65 9.32
CA TYR A 566 -6.63 25.89 10.16
C TYR A 566 -7.75 26.75 10.71
N PRO A 567 -8.92 26.16 11.01
CA PRO A 567 -10.03 26.89 11.63
C PRO A 567 -9.67 27.29 13.05
N VAL A 568 -10.59 27.95 13.74
CA VAL A 568 -10.46 28.25 15.17
C VAL A 568 -10.11 26.99 15.97
N LEU A 569 -9.23 27.13 16.96
CA LEU A 569 -8.75 25.98 17.76
C LEU A 569 -9.87 25.46 18.66
N GLN A 570 -10.57 24.45 18.17
CA GLN A 570 -11.70 23.83 18.86
C GLN A 570 -11.53 22.29 18.76
N ALA A 571 -11.46 21.62 19.92
CA ALA A 571 -11.34 20.18 19.97
C ALA A 571 -12.62 19.47 19.51
N TRP A 572 -12.47 18.22 19.01
CA TRP A 572 -13.56 17.37 18.52
C TRP A 572 -14.25 17.89 17.25
N ASN A 573 -13.74 18.94 16.65
CA ASN A 573 -14.28 19.49 15.41
C ASN A 573 -13.86 18.68 14.18
N MET A 574 -12.76 17.95 14.31
CA MET A 574 -12.13 17.19 13.22
C MET A 574 -12.01 15.68 13.55
N ASP A 575 -12.94 15.12 14.31
CA ASP A 575 -12.89 13.69 14.65
C ASP A 575 -13.10 12.84 13.42
N VAL A 576 -12.06 12.10 13.04
CA VAL A 576 -12.06 11.17 11.88
C VAL A 576 -12.97 9.96 12.04
N ASN A 577 -13.42 9.67 13.26
CA ASN A 577 -14.29 8.54 13.54
C ASN A 577 -15.78 8.93 13.53
N THR A 578 -16.10 10.21 13.42
CA THR A 578 -17.45 10.75 13.42
C THR A 578 -17.65 11.73 12.27
N TYR A 579 -18.89 11.97 11.93
CA TYR A 579 -19.34 12.77 10.78
C TYR A 579 -19.17 14.29 11.01
N GLY A 580 -17.98 14.74 11.42
CA GLY A 580 -17.72 16.16 11.62
C GLY A 580 -17.26 16.90 10.38
N ALA A 581 -17.26 18.24 10.44
CA ALA A 581 -16.83 19.12 9.35
C ALA A 581 -15.41 18.81 8.85
N GLY A 582 -14.51 18.33 9.70
CA GLY A 582 -13.16 17.95 9.33
C GLY A 582 -13.00 16.51 8.88
N SER A 583 -13.94 15.62 9.23
CA SER A 583 -13.95 14.24 8.74
C SER A 583 -14.53 14.12 7.33
N THR A 584 -15.27 15.13 6.85
CA THR A 584 -15.75 15.19 5.48
C THR A 584 -14.66 15.79 4.59
N PRO A 585 -14.22 15.11 3.55
CA PRO A 585 -13.28 15.69 2.61
C PRO A 585 -13.79 17.04 2.11
N ASN A 586 -12.87 17.98 1.94
CA ASN A 586 -13.15 19.28 1.38
C ASN A 586 -11.94 19.79 0.59
N ASP A 587 -12.19 20.72 -0.30
CA ASP A 587 -11.16 21.22 -1.24
C ASP A 587 -10.07 22.07 -0.57
N LYS A 588 -10.34 22.72 0.57
CA LYS A 588 -9.33 23.52 1.32
C LYS A 588 -8.20 22.66 1.88
N TYR A 589 -8.52 21.43 2.34
CA TYR A 589 -7.55 20.54 2.97
C TYR A 589 -7.17 19.34 2.12
N LEU A 590 -7.59 19.34 0.86
CA LEU A 590 -7.10 18.38 -0.12
C LEU A 590 -5.65 18.74 -0.46
N LEU A 591 -4.75 17.79 -0.25
CA LEU A 591 -3.30 17.99 -0.42
C LEU A 591 -2.82 17.33 -1.71
N ASP A 592 -1.83 17.93 -2.36
CA ASP A 592 -1.10 17.31 -3.47
C ASP A 592 -0.02 16.37 -2.93
N ALA A 593 -0.23 15.06 -3.07
CA ALA A 593 0.69 14.00 -2.69
C ALA A 593 1.61 13.57 -3.84
N SER A 594 1.78 14.42 -4.86
CA SER A 594 2.83 14.23 -5.86
C SER A 594 4.22 14.32 -5.22
N TYR A 595 5.17 13.59 -5.77
CA TYR A 595 6.53 13.62 -5.24
C TYR A 595 7.57 13.22 -6.28
N LEU A 596 8.80 13.66 -6.02
CA LEU A 596 10.03 13.13 -6.59
C LEU A 596 10.93 12.67 -5.44
N ARG A 597 11.44 11.44 -5.52
CA ARG A 597 12.38 10.90 -4.52
C ARG A 597 13.66 10.41 -5.18
N TRP A 598 14.77 10.83 -4.61
CA TRP A 598 16.08 10.25 -4.92
C TRP A 598 16.25 8.95 -4.12
N LYS A 599 15.90 7.84 -4.80
CA LYS A 599 15.80 6.51 -4.17
C LYS A 599 17.13 5.86 -3.90
N ASN A 600 18.07 6.00 -4.82
CA ASN A 600 19.36 5.34 -4.71
C ASN A 600 20.47 6.14 -5.37
N LEU A 601 21.65 6.12 -4.75
CA LEU A 601 22.92 6.51 -5.34
C LEU A 601 23.96 5.47 -4.91
N THR A 602 24.67 4.88 -5.87
CA THR A 602 25.83 4.02 -5.61
C THR A 602 27.02 4.56 -6.38
N ILE A 603 28.14 4.77 -5.68
CA ILE A 603 29.42 5.18 -6.25
C ILE A 603 30.41 4.05 -5.94
N GLY A 604 30.91 3.39 -6.97
CA GLY A 604 31.86 2.31 -6.89
C GLY A 604 33.19 2.65 -7.51
N TYR A 605 34.25 2.00 -7.04
CA TYR A 605 35.56 2.07 -7.66
C TYR A 605 36.15 0.65 -7.76
N ARG A 606 36.54 0.26 -8.96
CA ARG A 606 37.25 -0.99 -9.22
C ARG A 606 38.75 -0.73 -9.15
N LEU A 607 39.40 -1.47 -8.27
CA LEU A 607 40.84 -1.37 -8.10
C LEU A 607 41.57 -1.81 -9.37
N PRO A 608 42.66 -1.15 -9.76
CA PRO A 608 43.48 -1.55 -10.91
C PRO A 608 44.02 -2.98 -10.78
N GLY A 609 44.04 -3.71 -11.88
CA GLY A 609 44.50 -5.11 -11.93
C GLY A 609 45.91 -5.32 -11.35
N GLU A 610 46.81 -4.37 -11.55
CA GLU A 610 48.17 -4.43 -11.02
C GLU A 610 48.24 -4.55 -9.50
N ILE A 611 47.27 -3.97 -8.78
CA ILE A 611 47.20 -4.02 -7.32
C ILE A 611 46.67 -5.36 -6.82
N ILE A 612 45.65 -5.89 -7.52
CA ILE A 612 44.88 -7.05 -7.04
C ILE A 612 45.44 -8.40 -7.49
N GLN A 613 46.16 -8.46 -8.62
CA GLN A 613 46.79 -9.69 -9.13
C GLN A 613 47.86 -10.24 -8.15
N SER A 614 48.59 -9.37 -7.44
CA SER A 614 49.53 -9.77 -6.42
C SER A 614 48.88 -10.47 -5.21
N LEU A 615 47.58 -10.32 -5.03
CA LEU A 615 46.77 -10.94 -3.98
C LEU A 615 46.03 -12.19 -4.46
N GLY A 616 46.23 -12.60 -5.73
CA GLY A 616 45.50 -13.74 -6.33
C GLY A 616 44.00 -13.48 -6.59
N LEU A 617 43.63 -12.21 -6.68
CA LEU A 617 42.24 -11.80 -6.90
C LEU A 617 42.02 -11.39 -8.36
N SER A 618 40.85 -11.69 -8.90
CA SER A 618 40.46 -11.32 -10.26
C SER A 618 39.80 -9.92 -10.33
N GLN A 619 39.02 -9.54 -9.30
CA GLN A 619 38.42 -8.21 -9.22
C GLN A 619 38.17 -7.80 -7.76
N VAL A 620 38.44 -6.54 -7.45
CA VAL A 620 38.01 -5.91 -6.19
C VAL A 620 37.30 -4.59 -6.52
N ARG A 621 36.07 -4.44 -6.02
CA ARG A 621 35.29 -3.20 -6.12
C ARG A 621 34.89 -2.74 -4.74
N VAL A 622 35.22 -1.51 -4.37
CA VAL A 622 34.73 -0.84 -3.15
C VAL A 622 33.63 0.13 -3.58
N TYR A 623 32.55 0.18 -2.81
CA TYR A 623 31.44 1.08 -3.13
C TYR A 623 30.79 1.69 -1.89
N LEU A 624 30.27 2.90 -2.07
CA LEU A 624 29.38 3.60 -1.15
C LEU A 624 27.98 3.64 -1.78
N SER A 625 26.96 3.27 -1.00
CA SER A 625 25.58 3.33 -1.44
C SER A 625 24.73 4.14 -0.45
N GLY A 626 23.81 4.93 -0.97
CA GLY A 626 22.81 5.65 -0.19
C GLY A 626 21.39 5.34 -0.72
N GLU A 627 20.44 5.16 0.19
CA GLU A 627 19.04 4.90 -0.13
C GLU A 627 18.14 5.97 0.48
N ASN A 628 17.05 6.34 -0.24
CA ASN A 628 16.08 7.36 0.16
C ASN A 628 16.73 8.69 0.54
N LEU A 629 17.63 9.21 -0.31
CA LEU A 629 18.53 10.31 0.02
C LEU A 629 17.82 11.65 0.19
N MET A 630 16.89 11.94 -0.70
CA MET A 630 16.12 13.20 -0.71
C MET A 630 14.72 12.96 -1.26
N GLU A 631 13.78 13.77 -0.84
CA GLU A 631 12.43 13.83 -1.41
C GLU A 631 11.97 15.29 -1.57
N TRP A 632 11.12 15.49 -2.54
CA TRP A 632 10.47 16.76 -2.84
C TRP A 632 8.97 16.48 -2.99
N SER A 633 8.17 17.00 -2.08
CA SER A 633 6.71 16.90 -2.06
C SER A 633 6.16 17.97 -1.12
N GLU A 634 4.96 18.45 -1.37
CA GLU A 634 4.31 19.43 -0.50
C GLU A 634 3.88 18.84 0.85
N ILE A 635 3.73 17.53 0.95
CA ILE A 635 3.24 16.86 2.17
C ILE A 635 4.36 16.25 3.04
N SER A 636 5.62 16.33 2.61
CA SER A 636 6.75 15.67 3.30
C SER A 636 6.93 16.05 4.77
N ASP A 637 6.55 17.26 5.15
CA ASP A 637 6.63 17.73 6.55
C ASP A 637 5.56 17.12 7.46
N ILE A 638 4.54 16.48 6.88
CA ILE A 638 3.38 15.94 7.59
C ILE A 638 3.35 14.41 7.51
N VAL A 639 3.54 13.86 6.31
CA VAL A 639 3.50 12.42 6.05
C VAL A 639 4.40 12.07 4.87
N ASP A 640 5.00 10.88 4.90
CA ASP A 640 5.77 10.39 3.77
C ASP A 640 4.84 10.13 2.56
N PRO A 641 5.08 10.76 1.40
CA PRO A 641 4.18 10.66 0.24
C PRO A 641 4.06 9.25 -0.36
N GLU A 642 5.04 8.35 -0.14
CA GLU A 642 4.93 6.95 -0.54
C GLU A 642 4.09 6.11 0.45
N ALA A 643 3.99 6.57 1.71
CA ALA A 643 3.23 5.91 2.76
C ALA A 643 1.77 6.35 2.81
N VAL A 644 1.36 7.28 1.95
CA VAL A 644 -0.01 7.76 1.84
C VAL A 644 -0.91 6.63 1.34
N THR A 645 -1.88 6.25 2.17
CA THR A 645 -2.94 5.30 1.82
C THR A 645 -4.30 5.93 2.11
N ASN A 646 -5.35 5.57 1.37
CA ASN A 646 -6.69 6.12 1.52
C ASN A 646 -7.27 5.97 2.94
N ASN A 647 -6.81 4.96 3.69
CA ASN A 647 -7.22 4.70 5.08
C ASN A 647 -6.08 4.91 6.08
N GLY A 648 -4.95 5.52 5.67
CA GLY A 648 -3.78 5.71 6.53
C GLY A 648 -4.01 6.81 7.54
N ARG A 649 -4.08 6.45 8.83
CA ARG A 649 -4.18 7.39 9.95
C ARG A 649 -2.85 8.06 10.31
N GLY A 650 -1.88 8.08 9.38
CA GLY A 650 -0.55 8.66 9.62
C GLY A 650 0.36 7.85 10.56
N TYR A 651 0.00 6.62 10.92
CA TYR A 651 0.76 5.76 11.83
C TYR A 651 1.88 4.97 11.15
N VAL A 652 2.28 5.40 9.96
CA VAL A 652 3.30 4.73 9.18
C VAL A 652 4.68 5.20 9.62
N TYR A 653 5.58 4.25 9.80
CA TYR A 653 6.98 4.57 10.09
C TYR A 653 7.60 5.24 8.85
N PRO A 654 8.23 6.43 9.00
CA PRO A 654 8.83 7.11 7.86
C PRO A 654 9.98 6.28 7.26
N PHE A 655 10.17 6.37 5.94
CA PHE A 655 11.27 5.70 5.28
C PHE A 655 12.61 6.19 5.81
N GLN A 656 13.47 5.24 6.16
CA GLN A 656 14.81 5.55 6.66
C GLN A 656 15.77 5.87 5.51
N ARG A 657 16.64 6.85 5.72
CA ARG A 657 17.83 7.04 4.90
C ARG A 657 18.88 6.03 5.35
N ARG A 658 19.41 5.27 4.39
CA ARG A 658 20.44 4.26 4.68
C ARG A 658 21.70 4.55 3.90
N TYR A 659 22.84 4.40 4.56
CA TYR A 659 24.15 4.53 3.94
C TYR A 659 24.93 3.24 4.19
N SER A 660 25.52 2.69 3.15
CA SER A 660 26.24 1.42 3.20
C SER A 660 27.59 1.54 2.53
N LEU A 661 28.60 0.97 3.15
CA LEU A 661 29.91 0.75 2.55
C LEU A 661 30.07 -0.73 2.27
N GLY A 662 30.45 -1.10 1.06
CA GLY A 662 30.61 -2.49 0.68
C GLY A 662 31.86 -2.76 -0.14
N ILE A 663 32.27 -4.01 -0.11
CA ILE A 663 33.40 -4.52 -0.90
C ILE A 663 32.95 -5.78 -1.62
N ASN A 664 33.14 -5.82 -2.93
CA ASN A 664 32.96 -7.01 -3.75
C ASN A 664 34.33 -7.56 -4.13
N VAL A 665 34.56 -8.82 -3.83
CA VAL A 665 35.82 -9.52 -4.16
C VAL A 665 35.51 -10.72 -5.03
N GLN A 666 36.27 -10.85 -6.10
CA GLN A 666 36.19 -11.98 -7.03
C GLN A 666 37.56 -12.67 -7.10
N PHE A 667 37.56 -13.98 -6.88
CA PHE A 667 38.76 -14.81 -6.82
C PHE A 667 39.08 -15.44 -8.18
#